data_726c108f9fc3fd39c3e6e16c30b24900
#
_entry.id   726c108f9fc3fd39c3e6e16c30b24900
#
_cell.length_a   1.000
_cell.length_b   1.000
_cell.length_c   1.000
_cell.angle_alpha   90.00
_cell.angle_beta   90.00
_cell.angle_gamma   90.00
#
_symmetry.space_group_name_H-M   'P 1'
#
loop_
_entity.id
_entity.type
_entity.pdbx_description
1 polymer ?
#
loop_
_entity_poly.entity_id
_entity_poly.type
_entity_poly.pdbx_seq_one_letter_code
_entity_poly.pdbx_strand_id
1 'polypeptide(L)'
;MSILNAIIRNKLAALLGLALTAFVISTIVLAVQNNDKAAEIEELRSQLADALNSPTNGGPSTTEESSSTTAEENTLTTTTTTPSMETSTTTIPTTTALVTTTEAPPIDYRLPEDNAPLHYDLWLYPQLEAGTFLGKVTIDVETKKETDRIVMHSYLLNVTRVSINCLNGTCGYGGFEMDEERDFLTFKIIGTLKPGFVTKVTIEFTGQMDGKIVGLYSSTYTGNDGKRIKIATSKFEPTFARQAFPCFDEPQLKATYTISLVHPNTDNYHALSNMDVYETIVDSPSAGFNTTVFNPSVPMSTYLVVFIVSDFHHQMTPIRPNIGKEFELRVYATPFQMANVEFARNTAASIIQHYIDYFQIEYPLPKLDMAAIPDFVSGAMETWGLVTYRETSILYNKETSSTANKQRVAEVIAHELAHMWFGNLVTMKWWNELWLNEGFASYIEYKGVDHAYPAWGIMEQFTIDNLHGVLSLDATIGSHPIVVKVESPNQITEIFDTITYSKGASVIRMLEDFVGVDVFKQGVTAYLNELKYSNGVSDDLMKELDKLFNEPDVTVARVMDTFTKQKGFPVITVERFGNQYRCSQSRFLADPDAKETEISEFNYKWFVPLTYIASGEPSKVLRKWFPNNVTNVNIDVEAGTTWIKLNSKQVGYYRVNYPEDMWRMFSEALVNDVNTFAIGDRTGLLNDAFALADASQLRYDLALGLTKFLVEETEYVPWVTVASKMKGVRNLIYDYESYNDIITYVRNLVQKAYETVGWEVVGEDHMKNRLRTTILDLACSFGHEQCLSEALSKFRSWLDSNSTIHPDIRTVVYYYGMQRSANVADWEKVKERFRNEIDANEKTKLMSALAGFPDAGVLRRFLEESWDPTLVREQDHLSCIQNVASNKHGEQVAWDHVRMNWDRLVERYTLSERNLGRMIPSVTGRFSSSVRLNELEDFFKRYPEAGAGATARVQALENISNNIKWLERNQQNVADWLKNEVAQHR
;
A
#
# COMPACT_ATOMS: atom_id res chain seq x y z
N MET A 1 32.52 -51.64 -26.58
CA MET A 1 31.67 -50.90 -25.60
C MET A 1 32.42 -50.47 -24.33
N SER A 2 33.44 -51.21 -23.81
CA SER A 2 34.10 -50.89 -22.55
C SER A 2 34.98 -49.62 -22.60
N ILE A 3 35.69 -49.36 -23.70
CA ILE A 3 36.60 -48.23 -23.87
C ILE A 3 35.81 -46.90 -24.02
N LEU A 4 34.67 -46.92 -24.68
CA LEU A 4 33.80 -45.74 -24.86
C LEU A 4 33.19 -45.26 -23.50
N ASN A 5 32.75 -46.22 -22.68
CA ASN A 5 32.26 -45.93 -21.33
C ASN A 5 33.33 -45.39 -20.40
N ALA A 6 34.59 -45.82 -20.53
CA ALA A 6 35.70 -45.26 -19.75
C ALA A 6 36.03 -43.79 -20.15
N ILE A 7 35.96 -43.49 -21.47
CA ILE A 7 36.20 -42.12 -21.96
C ILE A 7 35.05 -41.20 -21.54
N ILE A 8 33.82 -41.67 -21.57
CA ILE A 8 32.63 -40.87 -21.10
C ILE A 8 32.70 -40.62 -19.60
N ARG A 9 33.05 -41.61 -18.78
CA ARG A 9 33.25 -41.45 -17.33
C ARG A 9 34.36 -40.45 -17.00
N ASN A 10 35.49 -40.51 -17.70
CA ASN A 10 36.59 -39.59 -17.46
C ASN A 10 36.26 -38.16 -17.90
N LYS A 11 35.49 -37.96 -18.98
CA LYS A 11 35.03 -36.64 -19.40
C LYS A 11 33.96 -36.08 -18.45
N LEU A 12 33.05 -36.93 -17.92
CA LEU A 12 32.08 -36.53 -16.94
C LEU A 12 32.72 -36.15 -15.60
N ALA A 13 33.72 -36.90 -15.16
CA ALA A 13 34.46 -36.58 -13.95
C ALA A 13 35.28 -35.29 -14.09
N ALA A 14 35.86 -35.02 -15.27
CA ALA A 14 36.54 -33.77 -15.57
C ALA A 14 35.60 -32.56 -15.64
N LEU A 15 34.38 -32.73 -16.20
CA LEU A 15 33.35 -31.73 -16.22
C LEU A 15 32.76 -31.41 -14.82
N LEU A 16 32.54 -32.45 -14.00
CA LEU A 16 32.13 -32.29 -12.60
C LEU A 16 33.25 -31.62 -11.77
N GLY A 17 34.48 -31.94 -12.01
CA GLY A 17 35.63 -31.26 -11.38
C GLY A 17 35.70 -29.77 -11.76
N LEU A 18 35.52 -29.44 -13.05
CA LEU A 18 35.49 -28.05 -13.51
C LEU A 18 34.28 -27.28 -12.95
N ALA A 19 33.10 -27.90 -12.89
CA ALA A 19 31.93 -27.29 -12.31
C ALA A 19 32.07 -27.06 -10.78
N LEU A 20 32.70 -28.01 -10.07
CA LEU A 20 32.98 -27.86 -8.65
C LEU A 20 34.01 -26.74 -8.41
N THR A 21 35.03 -26.65 -9.24
CA THR A 21 36.04 -25.59 -9.16
C THR A 21 35.47 -24.21 -9.47
N ALA A 22 34.54 -24.11 -10.45
CA ALA A 22 33.84 -22.87 -10.76
C ALA A 22 32.90 -22.46 -9.62
N PHE A 23 32.19 -23.41 -8.99
CA PHE A 23 31.32 -23.17 -7.86
C PHE A 23 32.14 -22.68 -6.64
N VAL A 24 33.26 -23.31 -6.32
CA VAL A 24 34.14 -22.90 -5.22
C VAL A 24 34.74 -21.51 -5.47
N ILE A 25 35.16 -21.21 -6.69
CA ILE A 25 35.67 -19.88 -7.05
C ILE A 25 34.54 -18.82 -6.93
N SER A 26 33.34 -19.12 -7.41
CA SER A 26 32.19 -18.24 -7.27
C SER A 26 31.82 -17.99 -5.80
N THR A 27 31.86 -19.02 -4.97
CA THR A 27 31.60 -18.92 -3.52
C THR A 27 32.68 -18.11 -2.80
N ILE A 28 33.94 -18.26 -3.19
CA ILE A 28 35.05 -17.46 -2.64
C ILE A 28 34.91 -15.99 -3.07
N VAL A 29 34.54 -15.71 -4.31
CA VAL A 29 34.33 -14.33 -4.79
C VAL A 29 33.17 -13.66 -4.05
N LEU A 30 32.06 -14.38 -3.86
CA LEU A 30 30.92 -13.90 -3.07
C LEU A 30 31.24 -13.69 -1.58
N ALA A 31 32.10 -14.53 -1.01
CA ALA A 31 32.54 -14.41 0.38
C ALA A 31 33.56 -13.27 0.60
N VAL A 32 34.36 -12.94 -0.42
CA VAL A 32 35.30 -11.78 -0.38
C VAL A 32 34.54 -10.45 -0.45
N GLN A 33 33.36 -10.45 -1.05
CA GLN A 33 32.47 -9.27 -1.07
C GLN A 33 31.72 -9.04 0.25
N ASN A 34 31.66 -10.01 1.15
CA ASN A 34 31.05 -9.89 2.47
C ASN A 34 32.13 -9.95 3.56
N ASN A 35 32.52 -8.83 4.12
CA ASN A 35 33.60 -8.68 5.11
C ASN A 35 33.41 -9.47 6.42
N ASP A 36 32.26 -10.08 6.68
CA ASP A 36 31.96 -10.83 7.92
C ASP A 36 32.36 -12.33 7.90
N LYS A 37 32.98 -12.82 6.81
CA LYS A 37 33.26 -14.25 6.63
C LYS A 37 34.73 -14.63 6.49
N ALA A 38 35.65 -13.83 7.01
CA ALA A 38 37.11 -14.13 6.92
C ALA A 38 37.47 -15.49 7.58
N ALA A 39 36.81 -15.87 8.64
CA ALA A 39 37.06 -17.15 9.34
C ALA A 39 36.58 -18.38 8.53
N GLU A 40 35.44 -18.24 7.84
CA GLU A 40 34.87 -19.29 7.00
C GLU A 40 35.69 -19.52 5.72
N ILE A 41 36.31 -18.47 5.21
CA ILE A 41 37.24 -18.54 4.07
C ILE A 41 38.52 -19.31 4.40
N GLU A 42 39.06 -19.13 5.60
CA GLU A 42 40.26 -19.88 6.05
C GLU A 42 39.94 -21.37 6.26
N GLU A 43 38.77 -21.69 6.78
CA GLU A 43 38.31 -23.07 6.95
C GLU A 43 38.07 -23.77 5.60
N LEU A 44 37.46 -23.09 4.64
CA LEU A 44 37.28 -23.59 3.26
C LEU A 44 38.60 -23.75 2.51
N ARG A 45 39.58 -22.88 2.74
CA ARG A 45 40.94 -23.03 2.20
C ARG A 45 41.65 -24.25 2.75
N SER A 46 41.50 -24.52 4.04
CA SER A 46 42.06 -25.73 4.70
C SER A 46 41.42 -27.00 4.13
N GLN A 47 40.11 -27.04 3.99
CA GLN A 47 39.41 -28.19 3.41
C GLN A 47 39.74 -28.40 1.92
N LEU A 48 40.01 -27.36 1.16
CA LEU A 48 40.41 -27.44 -0.22
C LEU A 48 41.87 -27.95 -0.35
N ALA A 49 42.76 -27.53 0.55
CA ALA A 49 44.13 -28.01 0.62
C ALA A 49 44.22 -29.50 0.96
N ASP A 50 43.36 -29.96 1.88
CA ASP A 50 43.27 -31.38 2.29
C ASP A 50 42.69 -32.26 1.16
N ALA A 51 41.70 -31.73 0.41
CA ALA A 51 41.10 -32.42 -0.74
C ALA A 51 42.07 -32.52 -1.93
N LEU A 52 42.98 -31.54 -2.12
CA LEU A 52 43.98 -31.53 -3.19
C LEU A 52 45.24 -32.39 -2.86
N ASN A 53 45.51 -32.65 -1.59
CA ASN A 53 46.68 -33.41 -1.12
C ASN A 53 46.40 -34.89 -0.82
N SER A 54 45.18 -35.37 -1.02
CA SER A 54 44.86 -36.79 -0.83
C SER A 54 45.37 -37.63 -2.03
N PRO A 55 46.28 -38.59 -1.82
CA PRO A 55 46.81 -39.38 -2.87
C PRO A 55 45.81 -40.38 -3.42
N THR A 56 45.55 -40.30 -4.70
CA THR A 56 44.86 -41.35 -5.47
C THR A 56 45.79 -42.57 -5.60
N ASN A 57 45.49 -43.60 -4.82
CA ASN A 57 46.03 -44.90 -5.14
C ASN A 57 44.95 -45.98 -5.15
N GLY A 58 44.98 -46.67 -6.23
CA GLY A 58 43.94 -47.45 -6.83
C GLY A 58 43.89 -48.92 -6.50
N GLY A 59 42.88 -49.48 -7.07
CA GLY A 59 42.81 -50.85 -7.58
C GLY A 59 42.08 -51.86 -6.69
N PRO A 60 41.33 -52.72 -7.27
CA PRO A 60 40.20 -53.40 -6.61
C PRO A 60 40.59 -54.76 -6.04
N SER A 61 39.90 -55.16 -4.98
CA SER A 61 39.81 -56.58 -4.59
C SER A 61 38.40 -56.90 -4.13
N THR A 62 37.84 -57.82 -4.82
CA THR A 62 36.63 -58.57 -4.56
C THR A 62 36.73 -59.40 -3.26
N THR A 63 35.68 -59.52 -2.49
CA THR A 63 35.03 -60.78 -2.09
C THR A 63 33.83 -60.56 -1.15
N GLU A 64 32.89 -61.31 -1.43
CA GLU A 64 31.59 -61.76 -1.00
C GLU A 64 31.37 -62.01 0.52
N GLU A 65 30.09 -61.94 0.80
CA GLU A 65 29.24 -62.74 1.74
C GLU A 65 29.56 -62.65 3.25
N SER A 66 28.62 -62.50 4.08
CA SER A 66 27.32 -63.11 4.35
C SER A 66 26.81 -62.68 5.74
N SER A 67 25.49 -62.48 5.75
CA SER A 67 24.49 -62.91 6.74
C SER A 67 24.71 -62.83 8.27
N SER A 68 23.70 -62.32 8.86
CA SER A 68 22.75 -62.85 9.86
C SER A 68 22.74 -62.10 11.23
N THR A 69 21.53 -61.60 11.45
CA THR A 69 20.63 -61.80 12.63
C THR A 69 21.27 -61.83 14.04
N THR A 70 20.81 -61.00 14.90
CA THR A 70 19.74 -61.29 15.86
C THR A 70 19.51 -60.15 16.83
N ALA A 71 18.25 -60.00 17.20
CA ALA A 71 17.75 -59.15 18.28
C ALA A 71 18.16 -59.66 19.67
N GLU A 72 18.13 -58.76 20.64
CA GLU A 72 17.43 -59.05 21.91
C GLU A 72 17.29 -57.77 22.76
N GLU A 73 16.08 -57.66 23.27
CA GLU A 73 15.59 -56.76 24.30
C GLU A 73 16.35 -56.96 25.62
N ASN A 74 16.40 -55.93 26.44
CA ASN A 74 15.85 -56.07 27.79
C ASN A 74 15.70 -54.75 28.57
N THR A 75 14.58 -54.72 29.14
CA THR A 75 13.87 -53.78 30.01
C THR A 75 14.43 -53.68 31.46
N LEU A 76 13.93 -52.64 32.12
CA LEU A 76 13.68 -52.43 33.58
C LEU A 76 14.70 -51.59 34.35
N THR A 77 14.35 -50.69 35.12
CA THR A 77 13.32 -50.15 35.99
C THR A 77 13.96 -49.15 36.96
N THR A 78 13.26 -48.03 37.15
CA THR A 78 13.06 -47.21 38.36
C THR A 78 14.02 -47.30 39.56
N THR A 79 14.46 -46.14 40.06
CA THR A 79 13.97 -45.63 41.37
C THR A 79 14.48 -44.23 41.70
N THR A 80 13.54 -43.44 42.17
CA THR A 80 13.60 -42.15 42.88
C THR A 80 14.55 -42.15 44.08
N THR A 81 15.21 -41.03 44.34
CA THR A 81 15.29 -40.38 45.67
C THR A 81 16.02 -39.02 45.57
N THR A 82 15.37 -37.98 46.02
CA THR A 82 15.95 -36.74 46.53
C THR A 82 16.59 -36.96 47.91
N PRO A 83 17.66 -36.24 48.30
CA PRO A 83 17.46 -35.15 49.24
C PRO A 83 18.31 -33.88 49.06
N SER A 84 17.87 -32.90 49.76
CA SER A 84 18.24 -31.51 49.88
C SER A 84 19.58 -31.18 50.57
N MET A 85 20.02 -29.94 50.26
CA MET A 85 20.82 -28.98 51.05
C MET A 85 22.30 -29.29 51.37
N GLU A 86 23.17 -28.40 50.91
CA GLU A 86 23.80 -27.35 51.75
C GLU A 86 24.74 -26.46 50.95
N THR A 87 24.66 -25.20 51.28
CA THR A 87 25.46 -24.06 50.81
C THR A 87 26.96 -24.15 51.17
N SER A 88 27.83 -23.83 50.20
CA SER A 88 29.17 -23.33 50.51
C SER A 88 29.64 -22.37 49.43
N THR A 89 29.75 -21.12 49.81
CA THR A 89 30.29 -19.99 49.06
C THR A 89 31.79 -20.11 48.93
N THR A 90 32.29 -20.13 47.69
CA THR A 90 33.69 -19.82 47.41
C THR A 90 33.73 -18.83 46.22
N THR A 91 34.04 -17.61 46.52
CA THR A 91 34.28 -16.51 45.59
C THR A 91 35.59 -16.70 44.84
N ILE A 92 35.50 -16.82 43.50
CA ILE A 92 36.61 -16.65 42.57
C ILE A 92 36.35 -15.32 41.80
N PRO A 93 37.26 -14.37 41.75
CA PRO A 93 37.04 -13.15 40.99
C PRO A 93 37.24 -13.44 39.49
N THR A 94 36.14 -13.54 38.79
CA THR A 94 36.15 -13.52 37.32
C THR A 94 36.19 -12.09 36.83
N THR A 95 37.33 -11.69 36.36
CA THR A 95 37.47 -10.41 35.59
C THR A 95 36.80 -10.63 34.23
N THR A 96 35.52 -10.28 34.16
CA THR A 96 34.83 -10.22 32.86
C THR A 96 35.31 -8.94 32.18
N ALA A 97 36.19 -9.06 31.22
CA ALA A 97 36.43 -8.01 30.25
C ALA A 97 35.12 -7.83 29.48
N LEU A 98 34.44 -6.69 29.68
CA LEU A 98 33.39 -6.24 28.77
C LEU A 98 34.03 -6.06 27.40
N VAL A 99 33.79 -7.00 26.51
CA VAL A 99 33.93 -6.75 25.08
C VAL A 99 32.75 -5.86 24.72
N THR A 100 32.99 -4.56 24.77
CA THR A 100 32.12 -3.59 24.10
C THR A 100 32.26 -3.87 22.61
N THR A 101 31.35 -4.63 22.05
CA THR A 101 31.06 -4.54 20.61
C THR A 101 30.54 -3.12 20.39
N THR A 102 31.43 -2.25 19.93
CA THR A 102 30.98 -0.98 19.33
C THR A 102 30.17 -1.36 18.09
N GLU A 103 28.83 -1.28 18.18
CA GLU A 103 27.99 -1.24 17.00
C GLU A 103 28.57 -0.15 16.10
N ALA A 104 28.72 -0.46 14.82
CA ALA A 104 29.10 0.54 13.83
C ALA A 104 28.08 1.69 13.93
N PRO A 105 28.50 2.95 13.82
CA PRO A 105 27.56 4.06 13.83
C PRO A 105 26.50 3.83 12.73
N PRO A 106 25.21 4.15 13.00
CA PRO A 106 24.16 3.99 12.01
C PRO A 106 24.53 4.76 10.74
N ILE A 107 24.23 4.15 9.59
CA ILE A 107 24.51 4.72 8.28
C ILE A 107 23.62 5.96 8.10
N ASP A 108 24.23 7.08 7.76
CA ASP A 108 23.51 8.31 7.43
C ASP A 108 23.26 8.37 5.92
N TYR A 109 22.00 8.20 5.53
CA TYR A 109 21.51 8.26 4.15
C TYR A 109 21.17 9.67 3.69
N ARG A 110 21.30 10.70 4.56
CA ARG A 110 21.00 12.09 4.23
C ARG A 110 22.17 12.77 3.53
N LEU A 111 21.85 13.55 2.50
CA LEU A 111 22.86 14.39 1.85
C LEU A 111 23.43 15.44 2.85
N PRO A 112 24.74 15.74 2.78
CA PRO A 112 25.30 16.85 3.53
C PRO A 112 24.63 18.18 3.15
N GLU A 113 24.39 19.05 4.14
CA GLU A 113 23.79 20.36 3.93
C GLU A 113 24.76 21.40 3.35
N ASP A 114 25.88 20.97 2.81
CA ASP A 114 26.95 21.86 2.31
C ASP A 114 26.57 22.51 0.99
N ASN A 115 25.73 21.85 0.22
CA ASN A 115 25.36 22.23 -1.14
C ASN A 115 23.85 22.09 -1.37
N ALA A 116 23.31 22.93 -2.26
CA ALA A 116 21.93 22.84 -2.72
C ALA A 116 21.84 23.10 -4.22
N PRO A 117 20.94 22.40 -4.95
CA PRO A 117 20.72 22.65 -6.37
C PRO A 117 19.93 23.95 -6.58
N LEU A 118 20.22 24.67 -7.66
CA LEU A 118 19.45 25.82 -8.09
C LEU A 118 18.67 25.51 -9.37
N HIS A 119 19.34 24.84 -10.33
CA HIS A 119 18.77 24.51 -11.64
C HIS A 119 19.39 23.23 -12.18
N TYR A 120 18.55 22.45 -12.91
CA TYR A 120 18.94 21.29 -13.69
C TYR A 120 18.67 21.54 -15.17
N ASP A 121 19.70 21.40 -15.99
CA ASP A 121 19.62 21.28 -17.44
C ASP A 121 19.77 19.80 -17.79
N LEU A 122 18.67 19.12 -18.09
CA LEU A 122 18.61 17.67 -18.24
C LEU A 122 18.26 17.27 -19.68
N TRP A 123 19.16 16.58 -20.34
CA TRP A 123 18.94 15.98 -21.65
C TRP A 123 18.94 14.45 -21.52
N LEU A 124 17.89 13.79 -22.05
CA LEU A 124 17.74 12.34 -22.03
C LEU A 124 17.38 11.80 -23.41
N TYR A 125 17.99 10.68 -23.74
CA TYR A 125 17.74 9.94 -24.98
C TYR A 125 17.34 8.49 -24.66
N PRO A 126 16.04 8.20 -24.47
CA PRO A 126 15.52 6.85 -24.38
C PRO A 126 15.74 6.09 -25.70
N GLN A 127 16.49 5.01 -25.66
CA GLN A 127 16.73 4.12 -26.81
C GLN A 127 15.73 2.95 -26.72
N LEU A 128 14.50 3.17 -27.21
CA LEU A 128 13.35 2.29 -26.97
C LEU A 128 13.65 0.83 -27.36
N GLU A 129 14.27 0.61 -28.53
CA GLU A 129 14.56 -0.75 -28.99
C GLU A 129 15.63 -1.44 -28.13
N ALA A 130 16.65 -0.71 -27.72
CA ALA A 130 17.74 -1.24 -26.91
C ALA A 130 17.37 -1.43 -25.42
N GLY A 131 16.30 -0.78 -24.96
CA GLY A 131 15.89 -0.80 -23.55
C GLY A 131 16.84 -0.04 -22.62
N THR A 132 17.63 0.91 -23.18
CA THR A 132 18.64 1.70 -22.46
C THR A 132 18.38 3.18 -22.69
N PHE A 133 19.10 4.05 -21.97
CA PHE A 133 19.08 5.48 -22.25
C PHE A 133 20.44 6.13 -22.07
N LEU A 134 20.67 7.21 -22.81
CA LEU A 134 21.79 8.12 -22.62
C LEU A 134 21.28 9.37 -21.90
N GLY A 135 22.07 9.90 -20.99
CA GLY A 135 21.73 11.11 -20.26
C GLY A 135 22.90 12.08 -20.13
N LYS A 136 22.54 13.35 -20.08
CA LYS A 136 23.43 14.43 -19.69
C LYS A 136 22.68 15.37 -18.78
N VAL A 137 23.23 15.63 -17.61
CA VAL A 137 22.69 16.61 -16.69
C VAL A 137 23.74 17.69 -16.41
N THR A 138 23.33 18.93 -16.38
CA THR A 138 24.14 20.05 -15.89
C THR A 138 23.39 20.69 -14.73
N ILE A 139 24.02 20.72 -13.57
CA ILE A 139 23.39 21.20 -12.33
C ILE A 139 24.12 22.46 -11.86
N ASP A 140 23.39 23.51 -11.62
CA ASP A 140 23.89 24.71 -10.95
C ASP A 140 23.74 24.48 -9.43
N VAL A 141 24.90 24.31 -8.75
CA VAL A 141 24.97 23.95 -7.33
C VAL A 141 25.47 25.15 -6.54
N GLU A 142 24.68 25.61 -5.58
CA GLU A 142 25.09 26.64 -4.64
C GLU A 142 25.71 26.01 -3.40
N THR A 143 26.88 26.50 -2.99
CA THR A 143 27.51 26.10 -1.74
C THR A 143 26.91 26.87 -0.57
N LYS A 144 26.37 26.15 0.41
CA LYS A 144 25.76 26.71 1.65
C LYS A 144 26.74 26.76 2.82
N LYS A 145 27.63 25.78 2.91
CA LYS A 145 28.70 25.68 3.92
C LYS A 145 30.04 25.45 3.22
N GLU A 146 31.13 25.94 3.83
CA GLU A 146 32.47 25.73 3.26
C GLU A 146 32.77 24.23 3.14
N THR A 147 33.20 23.81 1.93
CA THR A 147 33.40 22.39 1.61
C THR A 147 34.42 22.22 0.49
N ASP A 148 35.01 21.01 0.40
CA ASP A 148 35.91 20.57 -0.69
C ASP A 148 35.29 19.48 -1.54
N ARG A 149 33.98 19.27 -1.42
CA ARG A 149 33.24 18.23 -2.16
C ARG A 149 31.82 18.64 -2.50
N ILE A 150 31.23 17.98 -3.50
CA ILE A 150 29.81 18.03 -3.83
C ILE A 150 29.30 16.59 -3.79
N VAL A 151 28.27 16.32 -2.97
CA VAL A 151 27.66 15.02 -2.81
C VAL A 151 26.22 15.07 -3.35
N MET A 152 25.85 14.11 -4.18
CA MET A 152 24.50 13.93 -4.68
C MET A 152 24.16 12.43 -4.78
N HIS A 153 22.90 12.09 -5.07
CA HIS A 153 22.50 10.70 -5.28
C HIS A 153 22.70 10.25 -6.74
N SER A 154 23.09 8.99 -6.92
CA SER A 154 23.12 8.28 -8.21
C SER A 154 23.04 6.79 -7.95
N TYR A 155 22.09 6.09 -8.55
CA TYR A 155 21.89 4.66 -8.40
C TYR A 155 21.61 3.99 -9.73
N LEU A 156 22.29 2.84 -10.00
CA LEU A 156 22.16 2.07 -11.24
C LEU A 156 22.49 2.88 -12.53
N LEU A 157 23.25 3.95 -12.42
CA LEU A 157 23.73 4.75 -13.52
C LEU A 157 25.23 4.57 -13.73
N ASN A 158 25.66 4.44 -15.00
CA ASN A 158 27.07 4.42 -15.37
C ASN A 158 27.51 5.82 -15.77
N VAL A 159 28.26 6.50 -14.90
CA VAL A 159 28.84 7.83 -15.14
C VAL A 159 30.01 7.72 -16.11
N THR A 160 29.89 8.32 -17.29
CA THR A 160 30.88 8.22 -18.37
C THR A 160 31.80 9.42 -18.46
N ARG A 161 31.32 10.62 -18.09
CA ARG A 161 32.09 11.84 -18.14
C ARG A 161 31.57 12.87 -17.11
N VAL A 162 32.52 13.60 -16.52
CA VAL A 162 32.22 14.67 -15.57
C VAL A 162 33.06 15.91 -15.93
N SER A 163 32.43 17.07 -15.82
CA SER A 163 33.14 18.36 -15.86
C SER A 163 32.56 19.29 -14.78
N ILE A 164 33.44 20.02 -14.11
CA ILE A 164 33.09 20.98 -13.05
C ILE A 164 33.65 22.36 -13.41
N ASN A 165 32.77 23.36 -13.33
CA ASN A 165 33.11 24.75 -13.62
C ASN A 165 32.59 25.66 -12.50
N CYS A 166 33.48 26.33 -11.78
CA CYS A 166 33.11 27.31 -10.77
C CYS A 166 32.83 28.67 -11.44
N LEU A 167 31.61 29.16 -11.33
CA LEU A 167 31.15 30.38 -11.99
C LEU A 167 31.70 31.65 -11.30
N ASN A 168 31.88 31.60 -9.99
CA ASN A 168 32.37 32.73 -9.17
C ASN A 168 33.50 32.26 -8.22
N GLY A 169 34.64 31.96 -8.82
CA GLY A 169 35.80 31.51 -8.06
C GLY A 169 36.71 30.59 -8.91
N THR A 170 37.78 30.07 -8.31
CA THR A 170 38.65 29.08 -8.94
C THR A 170 38.52 27.77 -8.17
N CYS A 171 38.20 26.72 -8.88
CA CYS A 171 38.21 25.35 -8.36
C CYS A 171 38.74 24.40 -9.45
N GLY A 172 39.21 23.24 -9.02
CA GLY A 172 39.58 22.16 -9.93
C GLY A 172 38.78 20.90 -9.65
N TYR A 173 38.64 20.05 -10.64
CA TYR A 173 38.01 18.74 -10.48
C TYR A 173 39.07 17.71 -10.08
N GLY A 174 38.87 17.07 -8.94
CA GLY A 174 39.75 16.07 -8.33
C GLY A 174 39.37 14.60 -8.56
N GLY A 175 38.32 14.36 -9.34
CA GLY A 175 37.74 13.03 -9.52
C GLY A 175 36.44 12.81 -8.78
N PHE A 176 35.83 11.64 -8.95
CA PHE A 176 34.62 11.25 -8.21
C PHE A 176 34.74 9.86 -7.59
N GLU A 177 33.90 9.57 -6.63
CA GLU A 177 33.74 8.25 -6.02
C GLU A 177 32.25 7.93 -5.87
N MET A 178 31.92 6.63 -5.95
CA MET A 178 30.57 6.11 -5.72
C MET A 178 30.54 5.39 -4.38
N ASP A 179 29.45 5.60 -3.62
CA ASP A 179 29.13 4.84 -2.44
C ASP A 179 27.80 4.12 -2.71
N GLU A 180 27.89 2.83 -3.00
CA GLU A 180 26.72 2.02 -3.40
C GLU A 180 25.76 1.78 -2.24
N GLU A 181 26.21 1.85 -0.98
CA GLU A 181 25.36 1.62 0.19
C GLU A 181 24.40 2.79 0.46
N ARG A 182 24.87 4.02 0.18
CA ARG A 182 24.08 5.25 0.36
C ARG A 182 23.54 5.81 -0.95
N ASP A 183 23.85 5.21 -2.09
CA ASP A 183 23.60 5.75 -3.43
C ASP A 183 24.27 7.11 -3.67
N PHE A 184 25.43 7.39 -3.04
CA PHE A 184 26.11 8.68 -3.15
C PHE A 184 27.13 8.71 -4.27
N LEU A 185 27.08 9.82 -5.02
CA LEU A 185 28.08 10.22 -6.00
C LEU A 185 28.79 11.47 -5.45
N THR A 186 30.05 11.33 -5.06
CA THR A 186 30.84 12.39 -4.44
C THR A 186 31.89 12.91 -5.41
N PHE A 187 31.84 14.21 -5.69
CA PHE A 187 32.86 14.91 -6.49
C PHE A 187 33.87 15.59 -5.58
N LYS A 188 35.16 15.30 -5.75
CA LYS A 188 36.25 15.95 -5.04
C LYS A 188 36.65 17.24 -5.74
N ILE A 189 36.72 18.31 -4.96
CA ILE A 189 37.08 19.65 -5.46
C ILE A 189 38.50 19.97 -5.07
N ILE A 190 39.32 20.34 -6.06
CA ILE A 190 40.65 20.87 -5.78
C ILE A 190 40.48 22.35 -5.45
N GLY A 191 40.72 22.68 -4.18
CA GLY A 191 40.45 23.99 -3.58
C GLY A 191 39.27 23.90 -2.63
N THR A 192 38.73 25.03 -2.26
CA THR A 192 37.62 25.12 -1.29
C THR A 192 36.50 25.95 -1.87
N LEU A 193 35.29 25.39 -1.86
CA LEU A 193 34.06 26.10 -2.17
C LEU A 193 33.58 26.87 -0.94
N LYS A 194 33.28 28.17 -1.10
CA LYS A 194 32.80 29.03 -0.02
C LYS A 194 31.30 29.27 -0.14
N PRO A 195 30.60 29.57 0.98
CA PRO A 195 29.19 29.91 0.93
C PRO A 195 28.88 30.98 -0.12
N GLY A 196 27.82 30.78 -0.90
CA GLY A 196 27.41 31.63 -2.02
C GLY A 196 28.15 31.35 -3.35
N PHE A 197 29.11 30.42 -3.40
CA PHE A 197 29.70 29.98 -4.67
C PHE A 197 28.66 29.15 -5.44
N VAL A 198 28.60 29.39 -6.75
CA VAL A 198 27.82 28.59 -7.68
C VAL A 198 28.77 27.79 -8.56
N THR A 199 28.61 26.49 -8.52
CA THR A 199 29.41 25.52 -9.27
C THR A 199 28.52 24.79 -10.27
N LYS A 200 28.92 24.82 -11.54
CA LYS A 200 28.21 24.08 -12.61
C LYS A 200 28.84 22.67 -12.74
N VAL A 201 28.06 21.65 -12.41
CA VAL A 201 28.44 20.24 -12.50
C VAL A 201 27.75 19.62 -13.70
N THR A 202 28.53 19.17 -14.69
CA THR A 202 28.00 18.47 -15.88
C THR A 202 28.40 17.01 -15.84
N ILE A 203 27.45 16.11 -15.98
CA ILE A 203 27.61 14.65 -15.91
C ILE A 203 26.98 14.01 -17.15
N GLU A 204 27.72 13.18 -17.87
CA GLU A 204 27.22 12.30 -18.92
C GLU A 204 27.15 10.88 -18.36
N PHE A 205 26.05 10.18 -18.62
CA PHE A 205 25.76 8.89 -18.03
C PHE A 205 24.88 8.02 -18.92
N THR A 206 24.80 6.72 -18.60
CA THR A 206 23.89 5.77 -19.25
C THR A 206 23.13 4.98 -18.21
N GLY A 207 21.95 4.46 -18.57
CA GLY A 207 21.14 3.64 -17.70
C GLY A 207 20.28 2.63 -18.45
N GLN A 208 19.63 1.74 -17.70
CA GLN A 208 18.73 0.70 -18.21
C GLN A 208 17.27 1.11 -18.01
N MET A 209 16.38 0.75 -18.98
CA MET A 209 14.94 0.95 -18.90
C MET A 209 14.17 -0.36 -18.80
N ASP A 210 14.67 -1.44 -19.43
CA ASP A 210 14.00 -2.74 -19.41
C ASP A 210 14.16 -3.46 -18.07
N GLY A 211 13.18 -4.28 -17.69
CA GLY A 211 13.21 -5.10 -16.49
C GLY A 211 12.96 -4.34 -15.19
N LYS A 212 12.36 -3.15 -15.24
CA LYS A 212 11.98 -2.37 -14.06
C LYS A 212 10.69 -1.57 -14.31
N ILE A 213 10.06 -1.10 -13.24
CA ILE A 213 8.80 -0.35 -13.27
C ILE A 213 8.89 0.95 -12.44
N VAL A 214 10.11 1.34 -12.06
CA VAL A 214 10.44 2.59 -11.35
C VAL A 214 11.70 3.22 -11.96
N GLY A 215 11.97 4.46 -11.64
CA GLY A 215 12.97 5.25 -12.33
C GLY A 215 12.48 5.64 -13.73
N LEU A 216 13.38 5.70 -14.70
CA LEU A 216 13.05 5.77 -16.13
C LEU A 216 13.00 4.34 -16.68
N TYR A 217 11.84 3.91 -17.18
CA TYR A 217 11.60 2.53 -17.58
C TYR A 217 10.83 2.39 -18.88
N SER A 218 10.91 1.20 -19.50
CA SER A 218 10.15 0.82 -20.67
C SER A 218 8.80 0.23 -20.27
N SER A 219 7.72 0.68 -20.90
CA SER A 219 6.40 0.05 -20.84
C SER A 219 5.97 -0.39 -22.22
N THR A 220 5.09 -1.37 -22.31
CA THR A 220 4.65 -1.93 -23.59
C THR A 220 3.16 -2.19 -23.62
N TYR A 221 2.56 -2.01 -24.80
CA TYR A 221 1.19 -2.42 -25.05
C TYR A 221 1.06 -3.08 -26.43
N THR A 222 -0.03 -3.78 -26.67
CA THR A 222 -0.33 -4.39 -27.96
C THR A 222 -1.32 -3.50 -28.71
N GLY A 223 -0.91 -3.05 -29.89
CA GLY A 223 -1.78 -2.27 -30.79
C GLY A 223 -2.87 -3.12 -31.44
N ASN A 224 -3.84 -2.47 -32.10
CA ASN A 224 -4.93 -3.15 -32.80
C ASN A 224 -4.47 -4.08 -33.95
N ASP A 225 -3.26 -3.84 -34.48
CA ASP A 225 -2.62 -4.67 -35.50
C ASP A 225 -1.85 -5.87 -34.91
N GLY A 226 -1.91 -6.07 -33.62
CA GLY A 226 -1.22 -7.13 -32.87
C GLY A 226 0.27 -6.86 -32.66
N LYS A 227 0.80 -5.71 -33.04
CA LYS A 227 2.19 -5.34 -32.81
C LYS A 227 2.38 -4.87 -31.38
N ARG A 228 3.50 -5.24 -30.80
CA ARG A 228 3.95 -4.72 -29.51
C ARG A 228 4.60 -3.35 -29.71
N ILE A 229 4.07 -2.34 -29.08
CA ILE A 229 4.55 -0.96 -29.10
C ILE A 229 5.25 -0.68 -27.78
N LYS A 230 6.45 -0.10 -27.85
CA LYS A 230 7.30 0.18 -26.68
C LYS A 230 7.37 1.69 -26.46
N ILE A 231 7.15 2.12 -25.24
CA ILE A 231 7.22 3.49 -24.78
C ILE A 231 8.24 3.63 -23.67
N ALA A 232 8.72 4.84 -23.39
CA ALA A 232 9.46 5.16 -22.18
C ALA A 232 8.61 6.04 -21.28
N THR A 233 8.64 5.76 -19.98
CA THR A 233 7.94 6.55 -18.95
C THR A 233 8.72 6.52 -17.65
N SER A 234 8.30 7.32 -16.67
CA SER A 234 9.02 7.42 -15.39
C SER A 234 8.10 7.35 -14.18
N LYS A 235 8.65 6.86 -13.03
CA LYS A 235 8.06 6.92 -11.69
C LYS A 235 9.22 7.13 -10.70
N PHE A 236 9.26 8.28 -10.04
CA PHE A 236 10.42 8.69 -9.23
C PHE A 236 10.16 8.69 -7.72
N GLU A 237 8.95 8.83 -7.28
CA GLU A 237 8.64 8.78 -5.86
C GLU A 237 8.77 7.36 -5.29
N PRO A 238 9.38 7.21 -4.09
CA PRO A 238 9.93 8.28 -3.26
C PRO A 238 11.39 8.68 -3.61
N THR A 239 12.26 7.74 -3.99
CA THR A 239 13.71 7.95 -4.10
C THR A 239 14.28 7.36 -5.41
N PHE A 240 13.48 7.36 -6.48
CA PHE A 240 13.85 6.73 -7.74
C PHE A 240 14.29 7.71 -8.83
N ALA A 241 14.32 9.03 -8.57
CA ALA A 241 14.89 9.99 -9.52
C ALA A 241 16.39 9.73 -9.74
N ARG A 242 17.11 9.33 -8.70
CA ARG A 242 18.50 8.91 -8.71
C ARG A 242 18.81 7.74 -9.65
N GLN A 243 17.80 6.98 -10.08
CA GLN A 243 17.91 5.90 -11.08
C GLN A 243 17.74 6.38 -12.53
N ALA A 244 17.38 7.65 -12.72
CA ALA A 244 17.16 8.26 -14.03
C ALA A 244 18.20 9.32 -14.35
N PHE A 245 18.66 10.08 -13.35
CA PHE A 245 19.73 11.07 -13.49
C PHE A 245 20.38 11.34 -12.13
N PRO A 246 21.69 11.66 -12.08
CA PRO A 246 22.32 12.10 -10.84
C PRO A 246 21.69 13.39 -10.33
N CYS A 247 21.27 13.43 -9.04
CA CYS A 247 20.51 14.55 -8.50
C CYS A 247 20.59 14.63 -6.96
N PHE A 248 20.14 15.74 -6.41
CA PHE A 248 19.91 15.92 -4.98
C PHE A 248 18.53 15.42 -4.63
N ASP A 249 18.39 14.10 -4.45
CA ASP A 249 17.12 13.38 -4.38
C ASP A 249 16.54 13.39 -2.96
N GLU A 250 16.29 14.61 -2.45
CA GLU A 250 15.60 14.86 -1.18
C GLU A 250 14.47 15.89 -1.38
N PRO A 251 13.29 15.70 -0.79
CA PRO A 251 12.11 16.54 -1.06
C PRO A 251 12.31 18.03 -0.73
N GLN A 252 13.17 18.35 0.23
CA GLN A 252 13.46 19.74 0.61
C GLN A 252 14.41 20.48 -0.35
N LEU A 253 15.10 19.76 -1.24
CA LEU A 253 16.08 20.33 -2.16
C LEU A 253 15.43 20.66 -3.51
N LYS A 254 14.45 21.59 -3.48
CA LYS A 254 13.74 22.05 -4.67
C LYS A 254 14.66 22.85 -5.59
N ALA A 255 14.48 22.65 -6.90
CA ALA A 255 15.18 23.38 -7.95
C ALA A 255 14.26 23.57 -9.16
N THR A 256 14.69 24.37 -10.12
CA THR A 256 14.05 24.50 -11.44
C THR A 256 14.68 23.50 -12.41
N TYR A 257 13.93 23.12 -13.46
CA TYR A 257 14.36 22.12 -14.45
C TYR A 257 14.09 22.63 -15.86
N THR A 258 15.09 22.57 -16.73
CA THR A 258 14.94 22.60 -18.17
C THR A 258 15.17 21.21 -18.72
N ILE A 259 14.16 20.61 -19.33
CA ILE A 259 14.16 19.22 -19.76
C ILE A 259 14.19 19.15 -21.28
N SER A 260 15.03 18.27 -21.82
CA SER A 260 15.12 17.96 -23.24
C SER A 260 15.02 16.46 -23.44
N LEU A 261 14.04 15.99 -24.20
CA LEU A 261 13.79 14.58 -24.47
C LEU A 261 13.95 14.25 -25.95
N VAL A 262 14.77 13.26 -26.25
CA VAL A 262 14.91 12.73 -27.60
C VAL A 262 13.83 11.65 -27.83
N HIS A 263 13.19 11.72 -28.99
CA HIS A 263 12.18 10.74 -29.42
C HIS A 263 12.30 10.44 -30.93
N PRO A 264 11.76 9.29 -31.39
CA PRO A 264 11.72 9.01 -32.83
C PRO A 264 11.02 10.12 -33.63
N ASN A 265 11.57 10.45 -34.79
CA ASN A 265 10.96 11.37 -35.77
C ASN A 265 9.99 10.62 -36.69
N THR A 266 9.10 9.84 -36.12
CA THR A 266 8.01 9.16 -36.84
C THR A 266 6.69 9.83 -36.48
N ASP A 267 5.71 9.76 -37.36
CA ASP A 267 4.49 10.57 -37.32
C ASP A 267 3.67 10.48 -36.02
N ASN A 268 3.98 9.53 -35.14
CA ASN A 268 3.17 9.27 -33.95
C ASN A 268 3.92 9.50 -32.64
N TYR A 269 5.30 9.39 -32.61
CA TYR A 269 6.03 9.56 -31.35
C TYR A 269 6.25 11.02 -30.99
N HIS A 270 6.03 11.31 -29.72
CA HIS A 270 6.29 12.64 -29.14
C HIS A 270 6.77 12.50 -27.69
N ALA A 271 7.29 13.58 -27.15
CA ALA A 271 7.73 13.68 -25.77
C ALA A 271 6.77 14.52 -24.94
N LEU A 272 6.55 14.10 -23.69
CA LEU A 272 5.79 14.84 -22.67
C LEU A 272 6.65 14.98 -21.41
N SER A 273 6.49 16.11 -20.73
CA SER A 273 7.15 16.38 -19.45
C SER A 273 6.32 17.35 -18.59
N ASN A 274 6.88 17.86 -17.50
CA ASN A 274 6.20 18.76 -16.56
C ASN A 274 5.65 20.01 -17.22
N MET A 275 6.45 20.66 -18.10
CA MET A 275 6.14 21.95 -18.71
C MET A 275 5.67 21.79 -20.16
N ASP A 276 5.15 22.86 -20.72
CA ASP A 276 4.84 23.00 -22.12
C ASP A 276 6.11 23.06 -22.98
N VAL A 277 5.95 22.72 -24.27
CA VAL A 277 7.06 22.68 -25.23
C VAL A 277 7.55 24.07 -25.52
N TYR A 278 8.85 24.32 -25.38
CA TYR A 278 9.53 25.51 -25.83
C TYR A 278 9.85 25.43 -27.34
N GLU A 279 10.53 24.37 -27.78
CA GLU A 279 10.86 24.09 -29.18
C GLU A 279 11.09 22.60 -29.45
N THR A 280 11.00 22.20 -30.70
CA THR A 280 11.39 20.87 -31.15
C THR A 280 12.49 20.98 -32.21
N ILE A 281 13.66 20.44 -31.92
CA ILE A 281 14.83 20.44 -32.80
C ILE A 281 14.77 19.18 -33.67
N VAL A 282 14.50 19.35 -34.95
CA VAL A 282 14.35 18.26 -35.92
C VAL A 282 15.71 17.63 -36.23
N ASP A 283 15.72 16.32 -36.49
CA ASP A 283 16.91 15.53 -36.80
C ASP A 283 18.07 15.68 -35.77
N SER A 284 17.70 15.79 -34.47
CA SER A 284 18.63 15.93 -33.34
C SER A 284 18.43 14.78 -32.34
N PRO A 285 19.48 14.11 -31.87
CA PRO A 285 20.91 14.32 -32.17
C PRO A 285 21.38 13.72 -33.51
N SER A 286 20.51 13.04 -34.23
CA SER A 286 20.79 12.42 -35.53
C SER A 286 19.52 12.31 -36.38
N ALA A 287 19.68 12.10 -37.67
CA ALA A 287 18.57 11.85 -38.58
C ALA A 287 17.65 10.72 -38.09
N GLY A 288 16.34 10.94 -38.15
CA GLY A 288 15.32 10.00 -37.63
C GLY A 288 14.91 10.22 -36.17
N PHE A 289 15.49 11.20 -35.46
CA PHE A 289 15.12 11.58 -34.11
C PHE A 289 14.90 13.09 -34.00
N ASN A 290 14.00 13.48 -33.11
CA ASN A 290 13.81 14.88 -32.72
C ASN A 290 14.20 15.05 -31.25
N THR A 291 14.62 16.24 -30.87
CA THR A 291 14.77 16.65 -29.46
C THR A 291 13.72 17.68 -29.12
N THR A 292 12.78 17.36 -28.24
CA THR A 292 11.81 18.30 -27.70
C THR A 292 12.37 18.93 -26.43
N VAL A 293 12.46 20.25 -26.41
CA VAL A 293 12.90 21.08 -25.27
C VAL A 293 11.66 21.70 -24.63
N PHE A 294 11.56 21.58 -23.31
CA PHE A 294 10.44 22.13 -22.53
C PHE A 294 10.83 23.46 -21.86
N ASN A 295 9.84 24.30 -21.58
CA ASN A 295 10.05 25.53 -20.83
C ASN A 295 10.58 25.20 -19.41
N PRO A 296 11.37 26.11 -18.79
CA PRO A 296 11.85 25.92 -17.41
C PRO A 296 10.68 25.74 -16.42
N SER A 297 10.82 24.81 -15.50
CA SER A 297 9.80 24.57 -14.48
C SER A 297 9.81 25.62 -13.37
N VAL A 298 8.77 25.62 -12.54
CA VAL A 298 8.79 26.23 -11.21
C VAL A 298 9.72 25.41 -10.28
N PRO A 299 10.16 25.98 -9.14
CA PRO A 299 10.92 25.20 -8.14
C PRO A 299 10.10 24.00 -7.64
N MET A 300 10.63 22.80 -7.80
CA MET A 300 9.98 21.54 -7.40
C MET A 300 10.99 20.49 -6.95
N SER A 301 10.52 19.49 -6.22
CA SER A 301 11.31 18.35 -5.76
C SER A 301 11.58 17.37 -6.90
N THR A 302 12.67 16.60 -6.80
CA THR A 302 13.09 15.62 -7.82
C THR A 302 12.03 14.56 -8.11
N TYR A 303 11.30 14.09 -7.11
CA TYR A 303 10.29 13.05 -7.26
C TYR A 303 9.09 13.48 -8.13
N LEU A 304 8.90 14.79 -8.34
CA LEU A 304 7.84 15.37 -9.18
C LEU A 304 8.23 15.52 -10.66
N VAL A 305 9.48 15.27 -11.01
CA VAL A 305 9.95 15.27 -12.41
C VAL A 305 9.38 14.08 -13.16
N VAL A 306 9.05 14.26 -14.44
CA VAL A 306 8.40 13.20 -15.24
C VAL A 306 8.81 13.26 -16.70
N PHE A 307 8.93 12.08 -17.32
CA PHE A 307 9.25 11.88 -18.72
C PHE A 307 8.33 10.84 -19.34
N ILE A 308 7.79 11.15 -20.53
CA ILE A 308 7.12 10.17 -21.39
C ILE A 308 7.59 10.37 -22.82
N VAL A 309 7.97 9.27 -23.48
CA VAL A 309 8.16 9.20 -24.94
C VAL A 309 7.24 8.12 -25.46
N SER A 310 6.21 8.48 -26.19
CA SER A 310 5.15 7.59 -26.65
C SER A 310 4.46 8.08 -27.92
N ASP A 311 3.59 7.22 -28.46
CA ASP A 311 2.65 7.51 -29.55
C ASP A 311 1.23 7.81 -29.05
N PHE A 312 1.07 8.23 -27.80
CA PHE A 312 -0.23 8.47 -27.19
C PHE A 312 -1.00 9.59 -27.91
N HIS A 313 -2.32 9.46 -27.97
CA HIS A 313 -3.20 10.53 -28.36
C HIS A 313 -3.83 11.20 -27.13
N HIS A 314 -4.49 12.35 -27.32
CA HIS A 314 -5.15 13.03 -26.22
C HIS A 314 -6.49 13.65 -26.60
N GLN A 315 -7.34 13.86 -25.59
CA GLN A 315 -8.48 14.78 -25.65
C GLN A 315 -8.19 15.97 -24.73
N MET A 316 -8.63 17.15 -25.12
CA MET A 316 -8.32 18.40 -24.44
C MET A 316 -9.60 19.15 -24.02
N THR A 317 -9.51 19.87 -22.91
CA THR A 317 -10.50 20.84 -22.42
C THR A 317 -9.78 22.08 -21.90
N PRO A 318 -10.13 23.30 -22.35
CA PRO A 318 -9.57 24.51 -21.73
C PRO A 318 -10.20 24.73 -20.34
N ILE A 319 -9.38 25.02 -19.35
CA ILE A 319 -9.79 25.38 -18.01
C ILE A 319 -9.69 26.89 -17.86
N ARG A 320 -10.80 27.53 -17.48
CA ARG A 320 -10.92 28.96 -17.25
C ARG A 320 -11.27 29.24 -15.80
N PRO A 321 -10.26 29.21 -14.92
CA PRO A 321 -10.51 29.37 -13.51
C PRO A 321 -10.88 30.83 -13.18
N ASN A 322 -11.57 31.01 -12.04
CA ASN A 322 -11.87 32.34 -11.50
C ASN A 322 -10.61 33.05 -10.98
N ILE A 323 -9.56 32.28 -10.66
CA ILE A 323 -8.28 32.74 -10.08
C ILE A 323 -7.15 32.16 -10.91
N GLY A 324 -6.22 32.98 -11.37
CA GLY A 324 -5.07 32.59 -12.18
C GLY A 324 -5.33 32.67 -13.68
N LYS A 325 -4.50 32.00 -14.45
CA LYS A 325 -4.53 32.01 -15.91
C LYS A 325 -5.30 30.81 -16.45
N GLU A 326 -5.84 30.98 -17.68
CA GLU A 326 -6.38 29.88 -18.47
C GLU A 326 -5.24 28.87 -18.81
N PHE A 327 -5.54 27.59 -18.77
CA PHE A 327 -4.62 26.52 -19.14
C PHE A 327 -5.37 25.35 -19.79
N GLU A 328 -4.63 24.50 -20.49
CA GLU A 328 -5.19 23.31 -21.13
C GLU A 328 -5.07 22.09 -20.21
N LEU A 329 -6.18 21.37 -20.05
CA LEU A 329 -6.22 20.04 -19.44
C LEU A 329 -6.31 19.02 -20.57
N ARG A 330 -5.33 18.09 -20.63
CA ARG A 330 -5.23 17.06 -21.66
C ARG A 330 -5.17 15.69 -21.01
N VAL A 331 -5.93 14.73 -21.54
CA VAL A 331 -5.89 13.33 -21.09
C VAL A 331 -5.36 12.46 -22.21
N TYR A 332 -4.21 11.85 -21.97
CA TYR A 332 -3.46 11.01 -22.90
C TYR A 332 -3.71 9.53 -22.64
N ALA A 333 -3.85 8.76 -23.71
CA ALA A 333 -3.90 7.30 -23.65
C ALA A 333 -3.39 6.71 -24.98
N THR A 334 -3.23 5.39 -25.01
CA THR A 334 -2.97 4.68 -26.26
C THR A 334 -4.05 4.96 -27.29
N PRO A 335 -3.74 4.98 -28.59
CA PRO A 335 -4.69 5.40 -29.63
C PRO A 335 -6.05 4.67 -29.60
N PHE A 336 -6.06 3.38 -29.22
CA PHE A 336 -7.30 2.61 -29.17
C PHE A 336 -8.11 2.81 -27.89
N GLN A 337 -7.53 3.41 -26.83
CA GLN A 337 -8.22 3.72 -25.57
C GLN A 337 -8.85 5.12 -25.53
N MET A 338 -8.70 5.90 -26.60
CA MET A 338 -9.16 7.29 -26.62
C MET A 338 -10.66 7.50 -26.37
N ALA A 339 -11.50 6.50 -26.63
CA ALA A 339 -12.93 6.54 -26.30
C ALA A 339 -13.21 6.50 -24.78
N ASN A 340 -12.23 6.04 -23.98
CA ASN A 340 -12.37 5.77 -22.54
C ASN A 340 -11.87 6.92 -21.65
N VAL A 341 -11.35 8.04 -22.25
CA VAL A 341 -10.77 9.16 -21.49
C VAL A 341 -11.76 10.28 -21.18
N GLU A 342 -12.93 10.27 -21.79
CA GLU A 342 -13.92 11.38 -21.68
C GLU A 342 -14.37 11.60 -20.23
N PHE A 343 -14.68 10.53 -19.51
CA PHE A 343 -15.10 10.62 -18.10
C PHE A 343 -14.00 11.25 -17.24
N ALA A 344 -12.75 10.80 -17.39
CA ALA A 344 -11.60 11.34 -16.66
C ALA A 344 -11.40 12.83 -16.95
N ARG A 345 -11.45 13.23 -18.23
CA ARG A 345 -11.32 14.62 -18.65
C ARG A 345 -12.39 15.52 -18.02
N ASN A 346 -13.65 15.10 -18.05
CA ASN A 346 -14.76 15.88 -17.51
C ASN A 346 -14.68 15.97 -15.97
N THR A 347 -14.33 14.86 -15.30
CA THR A 347 -14.14 14.80 -13.85
C THR A 347 -13.00 15.70 -13.41
N ALA A 348 -11.83 15.60 -14.06
CA ALA A 348 -10.68 16.42 -13.75
C ALA A 348 -10.95 17.92 -13.95
N ALA A 349 -11.66 18.29 -15.04
CA ALA A 349 -12.03 19.68 -15.28
C ALA A 349 -12.91 20.27 -14.18
N SER A 350 -13.88 19.51 -13.70
CA SER A 350 -14.75 19.93 -12.58
C SER A 350 -13.96 20.07 -11.27
N ILE A 351 -13.13 19.08 -10.94
CA ILE A 351 -12.43 19.01 -9.66
C ILE A 351 -11.30 20.04 -9.57
N ILE A 352 -10.49 20.21 -10.62
CA ILE A 352 -9.37 21.19 -10.58
C ILE A 352 -9.91 22.62 -10.41
N GLN A 353 -11.01 22.94 -11.05
CA GLN A 353 -11.66 24.25 -10.89
C GLN A 353 -12.19 24.45 -9.49
N HIS A 354 -12.82 23.41 -8.93
CA HIS A 354 -13.27 23.42 -7.53
C HIS A 354 -12.11 23.65 -6.56
N TYR A 355 -10.98 22.97 -6.74
CA TYR A 355 -9.83 23.11 -5.84
C TYR A 355 -9.20 24.51 -5.92
N ILE A 356 -9.09 25.10 -7.12
CA ILE A 356 -8.64 26.51 -7.28
C ILE A 356 -9.56 27.44 -6.48
N ASP A 357 -10.88 27.26 -6.59
CA ASP A 357 -11.87 28.07 -5.86
C ASP A 357 -11.90 27.75 -4.36
N TYR A 358 -11.66 26.50 -3.96
CA TYR A 358 -11.65 26.10 -2.56
C TYR A 358 -10.44 26.68 -1.84
N PHE A 359 -9.22 26.50 -2.38
CA PHE A 359 -7.98 26.98 -1.76
C PHE A 359 -7.70 28.46 -2.04
N GLN A 360 -8.40 29.11 -2.93
CA GLN A 360 -8.17 30.51 -3.35
C GLN A 360 -6.71 30.72 -3.82
N ILE A 361 -6.12 29.70 -4.46
CA ILE A 361 -4.75 29.71 -4.99
C ILE A 361 -4.79 29.14 -6.41
N GLU A 362 -4.20 29.89 -7.36
CA GLU A 362 -4.12 29.49 -8.76
C GLU A 362 -3.35 28.17 -8.95
N TYR A 363 -3.67 27.43 -10.00
CA TYR A 363 -2.80 26.40 -10.54
C TYR A 363 -1.67 27.09 -11.34
N PRO A 364 -0.38 26.89 -10.96
CA PRO A 364 0.66 27.80 -11.45
C PRO A 364 1.27 27.41 -12.81
N LEU A 365 0.98 26.20 -13.33
CA LEU A 365 1.60 25.74 -14.58
C LEU A 365 0.73 26.06 -15.80
N PRO A 366 1.33 26.16 -17.02
CA PRO A 366 0.62 26.55 -18.23
C PRO A 366 -0.26 25.44 -18.83
N LYS A 367 -0.14 24.21 -18.34
CA LYS A 367 -0.93 23.05 -18.79
C LYS A 367 -1.05 22.02 -17.66
N LEU A 368 -2.02 21.14 -17.79
CA LEU A 368 -2.19 19.94 -16.93
C LEU A 368 -2.46 18.74 -17.83
N ASP A 369 -1.48 17.88 -17.96
CA ASP A 369 -1.59 16.65 -18.69
C ASP A 369 -1.83 15.48 -17.72
N MET A 370 -2.59 14.48 -18.16
CA MET A 370 -2.90 13.25 -17.43
C MET A 370 -2.69 12.08 -18.39
N ALA A 371 -1.91 11.08 -18.04
CA ALA A 371 -1.55 10.01 -18.96
C ALA A 371 -1.86 8.63 -18.39
N ALA A 372 -2.57 7.78 -19.16
CA ALA A 372 -2.84 6.38 -18.86
C ALA A 372 -1.64 5.51 -19.25
N ILE A 373 -0.90 4.99 -18.29
CA ILE A 373 0.31 4.20 -18.54
C ILE A 373 -0.04 2.70 -18.50
N PRO A 374 0.34 1.91 -19.53
CA PRO A 374 0.03 0.48 -19.60
C PRO A 374 0.62 -0.35 -18.45
N ASP A 375 1.88 -0.09 -18.09
CA ASP A 375 2.55 -0.73 -16.95
C ASP A 375 2.91 0.32 -15.92
N PHE A 376 2.22 0.29 -14.76
CA PHE A 376 2.38 1.29 -13.69
C PHE A 376 2.26 0.63 -12.31
N VAL A 377 3.27 0.78 -11.45
CA VAL A 377 3.39 0.07 -10.16
C VAL A 377 2.33 0.50 -9.14
N SER A 378 1.96 1.78 -9.13
CA SER A 378 1.00 2.39 -8.20
C SER A 378 -0.37 2.60 -8.86
N GLY A 379 -1.31 3.25 -8.17
CA GLY A 379 -2.58 3.73 -8.74
C GLY A 379 -2.38 4.91 -9.66
N ALA A 380 -1.62 5.91 -9.22
CA ALA A 380 -1.23 7.08 -9.97
C ALA A 380 0.00 7.77 -9.36
N MET A 381 0.36 8.94 -9.88
CA MET A 381 1.48 9.78 -9.41
C MET A 381 1.24 11.25 -9.80
N GLU A 382 1.32 12.11 -8.83
CA GLU A 382 1.04 13.54 -8.88
C GLU A 382 2.09 14.40 -9.60
N THR A 383 2.94 13.85 -10.45
CA THR A 383 4.02 14.60 -11.12
C THR A 383 3.52 15.92 -11.71
N TRP A 384 4.18 17.02 -11.35
CA TRP A 384 3.62 18.36 -11.52
C TRP A 384 3.51 18.75 -12.99
N GLY A 385 2.29 18.93 -13.46
CA GLY A 385 1.97 19.28 -14.84
C GLY A 385 1.75 18.11 -15.79
N LEU A 386 2.17 16.89 -15.44
CA LEU A 386 1.89 15.66 -16.17
C LEU A 386 1.68 14.52 -15.19
N VAL A 387 0.45 14.32 -14.75
CA VAL A 387 0.07 13.26 -13.81
C VAL A 387 -0.02 11.92 -14.54
N THR A 388 0.58 10.89 -13.97
CA THR A 388 0.59 9.55 -14.57
C THR A 388 -0.31 8.59 -13.79
N TYR A 389 -1.04 7.74 -14.49
CA TYR A 389 -2.04 6.85 -13.92
C TYR A 389 -1.88 5.43 -14.45
N ARG A 390 -2.14 4.45 -13.60
CA ARG A 390 -2.48 3.09 -14.06
C ARG A 390 -3.76 3.16 -14.89
N GLU A 391 -3.89 2.39 -15.97
CA GLU A 391 -5.06 2.39 -16.84
C GLU A 391 -6.38 2.23 -16.08
N THR A 392 -6.44 1.34 -15.08
CA THR A 392 -7.63 1.11 -14.23
C THR A 392 -8.03 2.30 -13.35
N SER A 393 -7.13 3.27 -13.16
CA SER A 393 -7.34 4.45 -12.31
C SER A 393 -7.78 5.70 -13.09
N ILE A 394 -7.82 5.64 -14.42
CA ILE A 394 -8.18 6.81 -15.26
C ILE A 394 -9.12 6.45 -16.41
N LEU A 395 -9.06 5.22 -16.95
CA LEU A 395 -9.88 4.83 -18.07
C LEU A 395 -11.25 4.32 -17.61
N TYR A 396 -12.32 4.86 -18.19
CA TYR A 396 -13.69 4.43 -17.94
C TYR A 396 -14.36 4.07 -19.27
N ASN A 397 -14.71 2.80 -19.39
CA ASN A 397 -15.49 2.29 -20.51
C ASN A 397 -16.91 1.93 -20.01
N LYS A 398 -17.93 2.56 -20.59
CA LYS A 398 -19.32 2.35 -20.18
C LYS A 398 -19.79 0.88 -20.31
N GLU A 399 -19.21 0.11 -21.23
CA GLU A 399 -19.59 -1.27 -21.51
C GLU A 399 -18.90 -2.28 -20.59
N THR A 400 -17.76 -1.93 -19.99
CA THR A 400 -16.94 -2.85 -19.21
C THR A 400 -16.71 -2.38 -17.76
N SER A 401 -16.69 -1.08 -17.51
CA SER A 401 -16.42 -0.52 -16.18
C SER A 401 -17.68 -0.47 -15.32
N SER A 402 -17.59 -1.00 -14.11
CA SER A 402 -18.67 -0.94 -13.11
C SER A 402 -18.82 0.44 -12.49
N THR A 403 -19.92 0.65 -11.75
CA THR A 403 -20.10 1.81 -10.88
C THR A 403 -18.94 1.99 -9.89
N ALA A 404 -18.40 0.90 -9.35
CA ALA A 404 -17.21 0.91 -8.49
C ALA A 404 -15.94 1.37 -9.25
N ASN A 405 -15.73 0.92 -10.49
CA ASN A 405 -14.62 1.39 -11.31
C ASN A 405 -14.75 2.90 -11.62
N LYS A 406 -15.98 3.34 -11.94
CA LYS A 406 -16.28 4.77 -12.19
C LYS A 406 -15.94 5.65 -10.99
N GLN A 407 -16.35 5.23 -9.79
CA GLN A 407 -16.03 5.92 -8.54
C GLN A 407 -14.52 5.95 -8.30
N ARG A 408 -13.84 4.82 -8.45
CA ARG A 408 -12.38 4.75 -8.27
C ARG A 408 -11.62 5.70 -9.20
N VAL A 409 -12.04 5.82 -10.45
CA VAL A 409 -11.43 6.79 -11.40
C VAL A 409 -11.60 8.22 -10.87
N ALA A 410 -12.79 8.58 -10.38
CA ALA A 410 -13.04 9.93 -9.85
C ALA A 410 -12.22 10.20 -8.56
N GLU A 411 -12.14 9.23 -7.65
CA GLU A 411 -11.35 9.31 -6.41
C GLU A 411 -9.87 9.53 -6.71
N VAL A 412 -9.27 8.69 -7.56
CA VAL A 412 -7.84 8.81 -7.90
C VAL A 412 -7.55 10.14 -8.58
N ILE A 413 -8.40 10.57 -9.51
CA ILE A 413 -8.24 11.89 -10.16
C ILE A 413 -8.28 13.00 -9.10
N ALA A 414 -9.24 12.94 -8.19
CA ALA A 414 -9.38 13.96 -7.15
C ALA A 414 -8.18 13.98 -6.20
N HIS A 415 -7.63 12.81 -5.86
CA HIS A 415 -6.42 12.64 -5.06
C HIS A 415 -5.21 13.30 -5.72
N GLU A 416 -4.91 12.92 -6.96
CA GLU A 416 -3.76 13.45 -7.70
C GLU A 416 -3.87 14.98 -7.95
N LEU A 417 -5.08 15.48 -8.13
CA LEU A 417 -5.29 16.91 -8.29
C LEU A 417 -5.17 17.69 -6.97
N ALA A 418 -5.50 17.09 -5.82
CA ALA A 418 -5.28 17.69 -4.51
C ALA A 418 -3.79 17.90 -4.21
N HIS A 419 -2.97 16.98 -4.68
CA HIS A 419 -1.52 17.10 -4.59
C HIS A 419 -0.93 18.33 -5.28
N MET A 420 -1.60 18.94 -6.24
CA MET A 420 -1.10 20.17 -6.87
C MET A 420 -0.84 21.27 -5.83
N TRP A 421 -1.54 21.23 -4.69
CA TRP A 421 -1.30 22.10 -3.53
C TRP A 421 -0.56 21.40 -2.42
N PHE A 422 -1.03 20.19 -2.01
CA PHE A 422 -0.44 19.38 -0.94
C PHE A 422 0.53 18.34 -1.51
N GLY A 423 1.80 18.67 -1.57
CA GLY A 423 2.87 17.87 -2.14
C GLY A 423 3.68 18.62 -3.18
N ASN A 424 3.03 19.35 -4.09
CA ASN A 424 3.68 20.03 -5.20
C ASN A 424 4.00 21.49 -4.85
N LEU A 425 2.99 22.29 -4.59
CA LEU A 425 3.17 23.70 -4.21
C LEU A 425 3.89 23.82 -2.87
N VAL A 426 3.40 23.12 -1.87
CA VAL A 426 4.03 22.96 -0.56
C VAL A 426 4.34 21.47 -0.38
N THR A 427 5.60 21.13 -0.20
CA THR A 427 6.07 19.74 -0.06
C THR A 427 6.50 19.50 1.39
N MET A 428 6.32 18.28 1.91
CA MET A 428 6.91 17.92 3.19
C MET A 428 8.42 18.19 3.20
N LYS A 429 8.95 18.59 4.35
CA LYS A 429 10.37 18.89 4.49
C LYS A 429 11.23 17.61 4.40
N TRP A 430 10.73 16.53 5.00
CA TRP A 430 11.32 15.21 4.95
C TRP A 430 10.20 14.16 4.96
N TRP A 431 10.49 12.95 4.60
CA TRP A 431 9.53 11.86 4.45
C TRP A 431 8.75 11.53 5.74
N ASN A 432 9.29 11.82 6.93
CA ASN A 432 8.55 11.67 8.19
C ASN A 432 7.27 12.51 8.27
N GLU A 433 7.12 13.52 7.42
CA GLU A 433 5.94 14.38 7.29
C GLU A 433 5.08 14.03 6.08
N LEU A 434 5.23 12.83 5.52
CA LEU A 434 4.54 12.37 4.30
C LEU A 434 3.02 12.53 4.37
N TRP A 435 2.42 12.45 5.55
CA TRP A 435 1.00 12.63 5.74
C TRP A 435 0.48 14.03 5.37
N LEU A 436 1.35 15.06 5.36
CA LEU A 436 1.01 16.40 4.87
C LEU A 436 0.73 16.41 3.37
N ASN A 437 1.29 15.47 2.62
CA ASN A 437 0.96 15.21 1.23
C ASN A 437 -0.22 14.22 1.15
N GLU A 438 0.00 13.00 1.55
CA GLU A 438 -0.89 11.86 1.30
C GLU A 438 -2.16 11.87 2.13
N GLY A 439 -2.08 12.21 3.40
CA GLY A 439 -3.26 12.32 4.27
C GLY A 439 -4.18 13.46 3.84
N PHE A 440 -3.61 14.60 3.42
CA PHE A 440 -4.41 15.69 2.87
C PHE A 440 -5.02 15.32 1.52
N ALA A 441 -4.26 14.76 0.59
CA ALA A 441 -4.80 14.32 -0.68
C ALA A 441 -5.93 13.31 -0.48
N SER A 442 -5.75 12.32 0.41
CA SER A 442 -6.75 11.31 0.75
C SER A 442 -8.01 11.84 1.46
N TYR A 443 -7.96 13.00 2.09
CA TYR A 443 -9.17 13.64 2.63
C TYR A 443 -9.83 14.57 1.61
N ILE A 444 -9.04 15.39 0.93
CA ILE A 444 -9.53 16.38 -0.03
C ILE A 444 -10.14 15.70 -1.27
N GLU A 445 -9.67 14.48 -1.65
CA GLU A 445 -10.28 13.71 -2.74
C GLU A 445 -11.78 13.52 -2.54
N TYR A 446 -12.22 13.24 -1.29
CA TYR A 446 -13.66 13.08 -0.97
C TYR A 446 -14.44 14.38 -1.19
N LYS A 447 -13.86 15.53 -0.84
CA LYS A 447 -14.48 16.83 -1.10
C LYS A 447 -14.57 17.14 -2.60
N GLY A 448 -13.54 16.78 -3.36
CA GLY A 448 -13.51 16.93 -4.82
C GLY A 448 -14.56 16.08 -5.52
N VAL A 449 -14.67 14.81 -5.12
CA VAL A 449 -15.68 13.89 -5.67
C VAL A 449 -17.10 14.27 -5.23
N ASP A 450 -17.30 14.68 -3.97
CA ASP A 450 -18.60 15.15 -3.46
C ASP A 450 -19.09 16.38 -4.24
N HIS A 451 -18.18 17.32 -4.55
CA HIS A 451 -18.50 18.46 -5.39
C HIS A 451 -18.92 18.05 -6.80
N ALA A 452 -18.15 17.14 -7.44
CA ALA A 452 -18.42 16.71 -8.81
C ALA A 452 -19.65 15.80 -8.93
N TYR A 453 -19.88 14.97 -7.90
CA TYR A 453 -20.91 13.93 -7.89
C TYR A 453 -21.63 13.83 -6.53
N PRO A 454 -22.37 14.86 -6.08
CA PRO A 454 -22.96 14.90 -4.73
C PRO A 454 -23.97 13.77 -4.46
N ALA A 455 -24.56 13.19 -5.50
CA ALA A 455 -25.48 12.06 -5.37
C ALA A 455 -24.81 10.71 -5.04
N TRP A 456 -23.45 10.67 -5.02
CA TRP A 456 -22.75 9.43 -4.72
C TRP A 456 -22.57 9.16 -3.21
N GLY A 457 -22.88 10.14 -2.35
CA GLY A 457 -22.74 9.98 -0.90
C GLY A 457 -21.32 9.59 -0.48
N ILE A 458 -20.32 10.17 -1.16
CA ILE A 458 -18.92 9.75 -0.98
C ILE A 458 -18.40 10.06 0.44
N MET A 459 -18.90 11.14 1.07
CA MET A 459 -18.50 11.51 2.42
C MET A 459 -18.95 10.50 3.49
N GLU A 460 -20.09 9.83 3.28
CA GLU A 460 -20.55 8.72 4.11
C GLU A 460 -19.69 7.46 3.90
N GLN A 461 -19.23 7.23 2.67
CA GLN A 461 -18.35 6.09 2.32
C GLN A 461 -16.97 6.20 2.95
N PHE A 462 -16.51 7.40 3.31
CA PHE A 462 -15.22 7.62 3.98
C PHE A 462 -14.98 6.66 5.16
N THR A 463 -16.02 6.34 5.92
CA THR A 463 -15.92 5.44 7.08
C THR A 463 -15.51 4.02 6.69
N ILE A 464 -16.04 3.49 5.59
CA ILE A 464 -15.76 2.13 5.12
C ILE A 464 -14.46 2.06 4.28
N ASP A 465 -14.16 3.13 3.55
CA ASP A 465 -13.02 3.15 2.64
C ASP A 465 -11.71 3.49 3.37
N ASN A 466 -11.76 4.34 4.39
CA ASN A 466 -10.58 4.77 5.17
C ASN A 466 -10.64 4.32 6.64
N LEU A 467 -11.64 4.79 7.39
CA LEU A 467 -11.61 4.74 8.85
C LEU A 467 -11.62 3.31 9.42
N HIS A 468 -12.50 2.43 8.93
CA HIS A 468 -12.66 1.09 9.50
C HIS A 468 -11.43 0.21 9.29
N GLY A 469 -10.81 0.31 8.11
CA GLY A 469 -9.58 -0.43 7.78
C GLY A 469 -8.42 0.00 8.68
N VAL A 470 -8.20 1.31 8.78
CA VAL A 470 -7.08 1.83 9.57
C VAL A 470 -7.28 1.67 11.08
N LEU A 471 -8.50 1.77 11.59
CA LEU A 471 -8.78 1.45 13.01
C LEU A 471 -8.46 -0.02 13.34
N SER A 472 -8.61 -0.94 12.40
CA SER A 472 -8.24 -2.34 12.60
C SER A 472 -6.71 -2.52 12.63
N LEU A 473 -5.99 -1.87 11.71
CA LEU A 473 -4.53 -1.91 11.65
C LEU A 473 -3.88 -1.21 12.85
N ASP A 474 -4.34 -0.01 13.18
CA ASP A 474 -3.75 0.83 14.24
C ASP A 474 -4.09 0.33 15.67
N ALA A 475 -4.96 -0.70 15.77
CA ALA A 475 -5.21 -1.46 17.00
C ALA A 475 -4.15 -2.52 17.29
N THR A 476 -3.11 -2.66 16.47
CA THR A 476 -2.04 -3.64 16.62
C THR A 476 -0.78 -3.03 17.27
N ILE A 477 0.07 -3.87 17.86
CA ILE A 477 1.38 -3.43 18.35
C ILE A 477 2.31 -3.06 17.18
N GLY A 478 2.19 -3.76 16.05
CA GLY A 478 2.95 -3.51 14.83
C GLY A 478 2.54 -2.26 14.05
N SER A 479 1.71 -1.36 14.62
CA SER A 479 1.42 -0.04 14.09
C SER A 479 2.55 0.96 14.38
N HIS A 480 2.53 2.11 13.71
CA HIS A 480 3.47 3.22 13.93
C HIS A 480 2.74 4.59 14.01
N PRO A 481 3.36 5.63 14.54
CA PRO A 481 2.82 6.99 14.49
C PRO A 481 2.69 7.50 13.04
N ILE A 482 1.80 8.47 12.81
CA ILE A 482 1.73 9.18 11.52
C ILE A 482 3.08 9.86 11.23
N VAL A 483 3.60 10.61 12.21
CA VAL A 483 4.93 11.22 12.14
C VAL A 483 5.93 10.24 12.74
N VAL A 484 6.63 9.51 11.88
CA VAL A 484 7.58 8.46 12.27
C VAL A 484 8.95 8.73 11.66
N LYS A 485 10.01 8.52 12.45
CA LYS A 485 11.38 8.70 11.97
C LYS A 485 11.69 7.68 10.87
N VAL A 486 12.15 8.17 9.72
CA VAL A 486 12.65 7.35 8.60
C VAL A 486 13.97 7.91 8.11
N GLU A 487 14.90 7.03 7.76
CA GLU A 487 16.27 7.39 7.37
C GLU A 487 16.67 6.71 6.05
N SER A 488 16.45 5.40 5.93
CA SER A 488 16.84 4.64 4.74
C SER A 488 15.75 4.64 3.65
N PRO A 489 16.11 4.42 2.37
CA PRO A 489 15.15 4.28 1.26
C PRO A 489 14.05 3.23 1.52
N ASN A 490 14.39 2.10 2.14
CA ASN A 490 13.41 1.06 2.47
C ASN A 490 12.39 1.55 3.50
N GLN A 491 12.84 2.22 4.58
CA GLN A 491 11.93 2.81 5.57
C GLN A 491 11.04 3.88 4.96
N ILE A 492 11.57 4.70 4.06
CA ILE A 492 10.78 5.70 3.32
C ILE A 492 9.71 5.02 2.46
N THR A 493 10.08 3.97 1.73
CA THR A 493 9.12 3.21 0.90
C THR A 493 8.04 2.54 1.75
N GLU A 494 8.38 2.06 2.94
CA GLU A 494 7.48 1.33 3.84
C GLU A 494 6.33 2.19 4.37
N ILE A 495 6.58 3.48 4.68
CA ILE A 495 5.57 4.38 5.26
C ILE A 495 4.51 4.90 4.27
N PHE A 496 4.60 4.57 2.98
CA PHE A 496 3.49 4.78 2.03
C PHE A 496 2.39 3.77 2.31
N ASP A 497 1.80 3.79 3.46
CA ASP A 497 0.91 2.79 4.01
C ASP A 497 -0.43 3.37 4.51
N THR A 498 -1.29 2.48 5.02
CA THR A 498 -2.62 2.83 5.52
C THR A 498 -2.57 3.83 6.69
N ILE A 499 -1.47 3.87 7.48
CA ILE A 499 -1.33 4.87 8.56
C ILE A 499 -1.14 6.27 7.96
N THR A 500 -0.21 6.43 7.05
CA THR A 500 0.06 7.72 6.41
C THR A 500 -1.16 8.24 5.63
N TYR A 501 -1.80 7.38 4.85
CA TYR A 501 -2.96 7.74 4.01
C TYR A 501 -4.25 7.83 4.82
N SER A 502 -4.73 6.71 5.34
CA SER A 502 -6.09 6.60 5.90
C SER A 502 -6.20 7.12 7.35
N LYS A 503 -5.20 6.88 8.23
CA LYS A 503 -5.17 7.55 9.53
C LYS A 503 -4.93 9.05 9.35
N GLY A 504 -4.00 9.44 8.47
CA GLY A 504 -3.76 10.82 8.09
C GLY A 504 -5.06 11.52 7.69
N ALA A 505 -5.78 10.98 6.71
CA ALA A 505 -7.07 11.51 6.25
C ALA A 505 -8.14 11.55 7.36
N SER A 506 -8.20 10.50 8.20
CA SER A 506 -9.20 10.41 9.28
C SER A 506 -8.96 11.46 10.38
N VAL A 507 -7.72 11.73 10.75
CA VAL A 507 -7.41 12.78 11.73
C VAL A 507 -7.59 14.18 11.14
N ILE A 508 -7.39 14.37 9.83
CA ILE A 508 -7.71 15.64 9.14
C ILE A 508 -9.23 15.84 9.10
N ARG A 509 -10.02 14.80 8.84
CA ARG A 509 -11.48 14.85 8.93
C ARG A 509 -11.95 15.25 10.33
N MET A 510 -11.36 14.67 11.37
CA MET A 510 -11.62 15.05 12.76
C MET A 510 -11.17 16.49 13.05
N LEU A 511 -10.04 16.93 12.50
CA LEU A 511 -9.54 18.30 12.61
C LEU A 511 -10.55 19.30 12.04
N GLU A 512 -11.04 19.09 10.82
CA GLU A 512 -12.04 19.97 10.22
C GLU A 512 -13.34 20.01 11.05
N ASP A 513 -13.78 18.87 11.59
CA ASP A 513 -14.97 18.81 12.45
C ASP A 513 -14.83 19.68 13.72
N PHE A 514 -13.68 19.61 14.39
CA PHE A 514 -13.57 20.34 15.65
C PHE A 514 -13.20 21.81 15.47
N VAL A 515 -12.47 22.23 14.44
CA VAL A 515 -12.18 23.66 14.20
C VAL A 515 -13.30 24.34 13.43
N GLY A 516 -14.11 23.58 12.70
CA GLY A 516 -15.16 24.04 11.79
C GLY A 516 -14.63 24.31 10.37
N VAL A 517 -15.51 24.10 9.39
CA VAL A 517 -15.18 24.14 7.94
C VAL A 517 -14.51 25.46 7.53
N ASP A 518 -14.99 26.60 8.03
CA ASP A 518 -14.46 27.91 7.64
C ASP A 518 -13.06 28.16 8.19
N VAL A 519 -12.82 27.79 9.44
CA VAL A 519 -11.49 27.90 10.09
C VAL A 519 -10.51 26.95 9.41
N PHE A 520 -10.92 25.72 9.15
CA PHE A 520 -10.11 24.76 8.42
C PHE A 520 -9.67 25.29 7.05
N LYS A 521 -10.64 25.73 6.24
CA LYS A 521 -10.38 26.29 4.91
C LYS A 521 -9.42 27.48 4.96
N GLN A 522 -9.66 28.45 5.85
CA GLN A 522 -8.83 29.64 5.98
C GLN A 522 -7.42 29.31 6.46
N GLY A 523 -7.28 28.44 7.47
CA GLY A 523 -5.98 28.04 8.02
C GLY A 523 -5.14 27.26 7.00
N VAL A 524 -5.76 26.34 6.28
CA VAL A 524 -5.11 25.59 5.20
C VAL A 524 -4.68 26.53 4.07
N THR A 525 -5.53 27.43 3.65
CA THR A 525 -5.18 28.45 2.64
C THR A 525 -4.01 29.35 3.09
N ALA A 526 -3.98 29.73 4.37
CA ALA A 526 -2.88 30.51 4.93
C ALA A 526 -1.55 29.74 4.93
N TYR A 527 -1.57 28.46 5.36
CA TYR A 527 -0.42 27.57 5.32
C TYR A 527 0.15 27.42 3.90
N LEU A 528 -0.71 27.14 2.91
CA LEU A 528 -0.29 26.98 1.53
C LEU A 528 0.30 28.28 0.94
N ASN A 529 -0.22 29.44 1.30
CA ASN A 529 0.31 30.72 0.80
C ASN A 529 1.64 31.09 1.48
N GLU A 530 1.80 30.84 2.79
CA GLU A 530 3.02 31.13 3.54
C GLU A 530 4.21 30.33 3.01
N LEU A 531 3.98 29.05 2.65
CA LEU A 531 5.03 28.12 2.24
C LEU A 531 5.06 27.83 0.72
N LYS A 532 4.43 28.69 -0.07
CA LYS A 532 4.37 28.54 -1.54
C LYS A 532 5.75 28.30 -2.15
N TYR A 533 5.89 27.21 -2.94
CA TYR A 533 7.16 26.76 -3.53
C TYR A 533 8.26 26.35 -2.51
N SER A 534 7.89 26.13 -1.29
CA SER A 534 8.78 25.72 -0.20
C SER A 534 8.35 24.41 0.43
N ASN A 535 8.83 24.11 1.62
CA ASN A 535 8.57 22.89 2.37
C ASN A 535 7.97 23.21 3.73
N GLY A 536 7.07 22.33 4.20
CA GLY A 536 6.41 22.47 5.49
C GLY A 536 6.61 21.27 6.40
N VAL A 537 6.35 21.49 7.69
CA VAL A 537 6.22 20.47 8.73
C VAL A 537 4.86 20.60 9.42
N SER A 538 4.45 19.57 10.16
CA SER A 538 3.15 19.57 10.88
C SER A 538 2.92 20.81 11.71
N ASP A 539 3.94 21.30 12.43
CA ASP A 539 3.84 22.48 13.30
C ASP A 539 3.51 23.77 12.53
N ASP A 540 3.93 23.90 11.27
CA ASP A 540 3.61 25.06 10.43
C ASP A 540 2.10 25.12 10.14
N LEU A 541 1.50 23.99 9.80
CA LEU A 541 0.06 23.89 9.58
C LEU A 541 -0.73 24.20 10.85
N MET A 542 -0.35 23.58 11.98
CA MET A 542 -1.04 23.76 13.26
C MET A 542 -0.99 25.21 13.71
N LYS A 543 0.14 25.89 13.49
CA LYS A 543 0.33 27.31 13.81
C LYS A 543 -0.63 28.22 13.03
N GLU A 544 -0.88 27.94 11.74
CA GLU A 544 -1.81 28.76 10.96
C GLU A 544 -3.27 28.53 11.40
N LEU A 545 -3.64 27.29 11.74
CA LEU A 545 -4.96 26.99 12.29
C LEU A 545 -5.17 27.59 13.69
N ASP A 546 -4.17 27.54 14.57
CA ASP A 546 -4.24 28.10 15.93
C ASP A 546 -4.43 29.63 15.93
N LYS A 547 -4.03 30.33 14.88
CA LYS A 547 -4.30 31.78 14.75
C LYS A 547 -5.80 32.10 14.61
N LEU A 548 -6.58 31.13 14.09
CA LEU A 548 -7.98 31.32 13.75
C LEU A 548 -8.91 30.57 14.72
N PHE A 549 -8.41 29.50 15.34
CA PHE A 549 -9.18 28.70 16.28
C PHE A 549 -9.17 29.32 17.66
N ASN A 550 -10.35 29.61 18.18
CA ASN A 550 -10.50 30.33 19.46
C ASN A 550 -11.38 29.55 20.43
N GLU A 551 -10.80 28.54 21.07
CA GLU A 551 -11.44 27.72 22.09
C GLU A 551 -10.65 27.80 23.39
N PRO A 552 -11.27 28.10 24.56
CA PRO A 552 -10.56 28.24 25.82
C PRO A 552 -9.75 26.97 26.18
N ASP A 553 -8.47 27.15 26.50
CA ASP A 553 -7.53 26.11 26.93
C ASP A 553 -7.27 24.98 25.90
N VAL A 554 -7.70 25.12 24.64
CA VAL A 554 -7.50 24.16 23.55
C VAL A 554 -6.74 24.83 22.42
N THR A 555 -5.67 24.17 21.96
CA THR A 555 -4.99 24.53 20.70
C THR A 555 -5.05 23.35 19.74
N VAL A 556 -5.06 23.62 18.44
CA VAL A 556 -5.04 22.61 17.41
C VAL A 556 -3.83 21.69 17.57
N ALA A 557 -2.64 22.27 17.79
CA ALA A 557 -1.41 21.52 18.02
C ALA A 557 -1.54 20.51 19.17
N ARG A 558 -2.08 20.92 20.34
CA ARG A 558 -2.23 20.02 21.49
C ARG A 558 -3.18 18.85 21.22
N VAL A 559 -4.19 19.03 20.40
CA VAL A 559 -5.09 17.95 20.01
C VAL A 559 -4.38 17.03 19.01
N MET A 560 -3.87 17.60 17.93
CA MET A 560 -3.32 16.86 16.79
C MET A 560 -2.05 16.08 17.14
N ASP A 561 -1.16 16.65 17.95
CA ASP A 561 0.07 15.98 18.39
C ASP A 561 -0.20 14.63 19.06
N THR A 562 -1.29 14.51 19.83
CA THR A 562 -1.65 13.25 20.46
C THR A 562 -2.08 12.17 19.46
N PHE A 563 -2.55 12.53 18.27
CA PHE A 563 -2.94 11.60 17.21
C PHE A 563 -1.85 11.35 16.17
N THR A 564 -0.96 12.34 15.94
CA THR A 564 0.07 12.23 14.90
C THR A 564 1.41 11.68 15.41
N LYS A 565 1.77 11.94 16.66
CA LYS A 565 3.08 11.61 17.24
C LYS A 565 3.07 10.31 18.09
N GLN A 566 1.96 9.61 18.17
CA GLN A 566 1.88 8.27 18.79
C GLN A 566 1.00 7.34 17.96
N LYS A 567 1.32 6.04 18.00
CA LYS A 567 0.52 4.99 17.37
C LYS A 567 -0.72 4.65 18.18
N GLY A 568 -1.71 4.05 17.53
CA GLY A 568 -2.96 3.66 18.16
C GLY A 568 -3.95 4.81 18.32
N PHE A 569 -5.01 4.53 19.05
CA PHE A 569 -6.12 5.43 19.34
C PHE A 569 -6.85 5.02 20.61
N PRO A 570 -7.69 5.90 21.20
CA PRO A 570 -8.40 5.57 22.42
C PRO A 570 -9.69 4.79 22.18
N VAL A 571 -10.04 3.90 23.11
CA VAL A 571 -11.41 3.52 23.39
C VAL A 571 -11.93 4.38 24.54
N ILE A 572 -13.10 4.98 24.34
CA ILE A 572 -13.83 5.74 25.34
C ILE A 572 -14.84 4.82 26.01
N THR A 573 -14.62 4.54 27.28
CA THR A 573 -15.56 3.74 28.08
C THR A 573 -16.55 4.67 28.77
N VAL A 574 -17.84 4.42 28.54
CA VAL A 574 -18.96 5.19 29.08
C VAL A 574 -19.57 4.44 30.25
N GLU A 575 -19.77 5.12 31.38
CA GLU A 575 -20.46 4.60 32.56
C GLU A 575 -21.60 5.54 32.92
N ARG A 576 -22.75 4.98 33.26
CA ARG A 576 -23.90 5.76 33.73
C ARG A 576 -23.79 6.06 35.24
N PHE A 577 -23.91 7.32 35.59
CA PHE A 577 -23.83 7.78 36.98
C PHE A 577 -24.94 8.80 37.29
N GLY A 578 -26.09 8.33 37.68
CA GLY A 578 -27.29 9.18 37.88
C GLY A 578 -27.74 9.87 36.58
N ASN A 579 -27.75 11.20 36.58
CA ASN A 579 -28.08 12.05 35.42
C ASN A 579 -26.80 12.47 34.65
N GLN A 580 -25.71 11.79 34.85
CA GLN A 580 -24.46 12.03 34.17
C GLN A 580 -23.92 10.74 33.51
N TYR A 581 -23.13 10.89 32.45
CA TYR A 581 -22.33 9.84 31.90
C TYR A 581 -20.87 10.18 32.11
N ARG A 582 -20.16 9.27 32.78
CA ARG A 582 -18.71 9.37 32.96
C ARG A 582 -18.00 8.69 31.81
N CYS A 583 -17.05 9.40 31.17
CA CYS A 583 -16.21 8.88 30.11
C CYS A 583 -14.77 8.75 30.61
N SER A 584 -14.17 7.59 30.44
CA SER A 584 -12.73 7.33 30.63
C SER A 584 -12.09 6.89 29.32
N GLN A 585 -10.77 6.98 29.22
CA GLN A 585 -10.05 6.54 28.00
C GLN A 585 -8.92 5.58 28.31
N SER A 586 -8.71 4.61 27.44
CA SER A 586 -7.52 3.76 27.39
C SER A 586 -7.16 3.51 25.92
N ARG A 587 -5.90 3.13 25.65
CA ARG A 587 -5.54 2.68 24.29
C ARG A 587 -6.36 1.46 23.93
N PHE A 588 -6.92 1.45 22.72
CA PHE A 588 -7.58 0.25 22.16
C PHE A 588 -6.52 -0.66 21.54
N LEU A 589 -6.54 -1.94 21.89
CA LEU A 589 -5.72 -2.99 21.29
C LEU A 589 -6.62 -4.14 20.85
N ALA A 590 -6.35 -4.70 19.67
CA ALA A 590 -7.06 -5.87 19.14
C ALA A 590 -6.84 -7.11 20.01
N ASP A 591 -5.62 -7.27 20.53
CA ASP A 591 -5.30 -8.25 21.58
C ASP A 591 -5.18 -7.53 22.93
N PRO A 592 -6.12 -7.74 23.87
CA PRO A 592 -6.07 -7.09 25.18
C PRO A 592 -4.90 -7.54 26.06
N ASP A 593 -4.27 -8.68 25.74
CA ASP A 593 -3.11 -9.21 26.47
C ASP A 593 -1.78 -8.75 25.85
N ALA A 594 -1.82 -8.07 24.72
CA ALA A 594 -0.63 -7.52 24.09
C ALA A 594 0.03 -6.45 24.98
N LYS A 595 1.35 -6.50 25.08
CA LYS A 595 2.13 -5.59 25.90
C LYS A 595 2.89 -4.62 25.00
N GLU A 596 2.58 -3.34 25.17
CA GLU A 596 3.34 -2.29 24.54
C GLU A 596 4.70 -2.14 25.24
N THR A 597 5.76 -2.13 24.46
CA THR A 597 7.13 -1.95 24.91
C THR A 597 7.69 -0.56 24.62
N GLU A 598 7.07 0.16 23.69
CA GLU A 598 7.46 1.50 23.33
C GLU A 598 6.84 2.53 24.28
N ILE A 599 7.59 3.56 24.63
CA ILE A 599 7.15 4.64 25.50
C ILE A 599 6.65 5.80 24.63
N SER A 600 5.37 6.16 24.79
CA SER A 600 4.81 7.36 24.18
C SER A 600 5.01 8.56 25.09
N GLU A 601 5.38 9.71 24.54
CA GLU A 601 5.46 10.98 25.29
C GLU A 601 4.10 11.39 25.89
N PHE A 602 2.99 10.93 25.30
CA PHE A 602 1.63 11.16 25.78
C PHE A 602 1.11 10.01 26.66
N ASN A 603 1.92 9.00 26.96
CA ASN A 603 1.53 7.80 27.72
C ASN A 603 0.28 7.10 27.17
N TYR A 604 0.10 7.10 25.85
CA TYR A 604 -1.07 6.56 25.15
C TYR A 604 -2.39 7.13 25.70
N LYS A 605 -2.39 8.47 25.91
CA LYS A 605 -3.57 9.27 26.21
C LYS A 605 -3.75 10.32 25.11
N TRP A 606 -4.98 10.55 24.72
CA TRP A 606 -5.32 11.45 23.61
C TRP A 606 -6.13 12.65 24.13
N PHE A 607 -5.98 13.78 23.47
CA PHE A 607 -6.84 14.93 23.67
C PHE A 607 -8.01 14.81 22.69
N VAL A 608 -9.17 14.28 23.18
CA VAL A 608 -10.27 13.83 22.32
C VAL A 608 -11.37 14.88 22.22
N PRO A 609 -11.77 15.29 20.99
CA PRO A 609 -12.97 16.08 20.77
C PRO A 609 -14.19 15.15 20.79
N LEU A 610 -14.75 14.87 21.99
CA LEU A 610 -15.91 13.99 22.11
C LEU A 610 -17.14 14.68 21.54
N THR A 611 -17.73 14.10 20.50
CA THR A 611 -19.06 14.47 20.03
C THR A 611 -20.10 13.47 20.54
N TYR A 612 -21.31 13.92 20.80
CA TYR A 612 -22.39 13.03 21.24
C TYR A 612 -23.79 13.55 20.88
N ILE A 613 -24.73 12.61 20.80
CA ILE A 613 -26.18 12.83 20.69
C ILE A 613 -26.87 12.14 21.85
N ALA A 614 -28.06 12.60 22.20
CA ALA A 614 -28.84 12.07 23.33
C ALA A 614 -30.25 11.67 22.89
N SER A 615 -30.88 10.73 23.60
CA SER A 615 -32.20 10.17 23.26
C SER A 615 -33.34 11.21 23.20
N GLY A 616 -33.20 12.34 23.89
CA GLY A 616 -34.18 13.43 23.86
C GLY A 616 -34.13 14.28 22.59
N GLU A 617 -32.94 14.47 22.02
CA GLU A 617 -32.67 15.28 20.80
C GLU A 617 -31.63 14.60 19.91
N PRO A 618 -31.94 13.48 19.22
CA PRO A 618 -30.96 12.71 18.45
C PRO A 618 -30.34 13.47 17.26
N SER A 619 -30.97 14.52 16.79
CA SER A 619 -30.46 15.39 15.70
C SER A 619 -29.49 16.45 16.17
N LYS A 620 -29.37 16.69 17.49
CA LYS A 620 -28.47 17.71 18.03
C LYS A 620 -27.13 17.11 18.45
N VAL A 621 -26.08 17.46 17.72
CA VAL A 621 -24.73 17.08 18.07
C VAL A 621 -24.16 18.07 19.08
N LEU A 622 -23.63 17.55 20.18
CA LEU A 622 -22.95 18.30 21.24
C LEU A 622 -21.50 17.89 21.31
N ARG A 623 -20.62 18.76 21.82
CA ARG A 623 -19.19 18.49 21.98
C ARG A 623 -18.75 18.67 23.42
N LYS A 624 -17.82 17.81 23.86
CA LYS A 624 -17.12 17.88 25.12
C LYS A 624 -15.65 17.57 24.91
N TRP A 625 -14.76 18.42 25.42
CA TRP A 625 -13.32 18.14 25.36
C TRP A 625 -12.91 17.14 26.43
N PHE A 626 -12.09 16.17 26.04
CA PHE A 626 -11.45 15.20 26.93
C PHE A 626 -9.91 15.37 26.85
N PRO A 627 -9.32 16.24 27.69
CA PRO A 627 -7.87 16.44 27.71
C PRO A 627 -7.11 15.16 28.08
N ASN A 628 -5.94 14.98 27.49
CA ASN A 628 -5.08 13.79 27.70
C ASN A 628 -4.50 13.69 29.12
N ASN A 629 -4.52 14.76 29.90
CA ASN A 629 -4.00 14.82 31.26
C ASN A 629 -5.06 14.59 32.37
N VAL A 630 -6.31 14.31 32.01
CA VAL A 630 -7.37 13.97 32.96
C VAL A 630 -7.77 12.51 32.83
N THR A 631 -8.18 11.89 33.93
CA THR A 631 -8.55 10.46 33.94
C THR A 631 -9.97 10.20 33.43
N ASN A 632 -10.88 11.15 33.60
CA ASN A 632 -12.25 11.05 33.14
C ASN A 632 -12.89 12.42 32.93
N VAL A 633 -13.97 12.46 32.16
CA VAL A 633 -14.83 13.63 31.99
C VAL A 633 -16.29 13.21 32.17
N ASN A 634 -17.11 14.11 32.70
CA ASN A 634 -18.55 13.87 32.86
C ASN A 634 -19.35 14.64 31.81
N ILE A 635 -20.37 13.98 31.26
CA ILE A 635 -21.35 14.56 30.34
C ILE A 635 -22.68 14.66 31.12
N ASP A 636 -23.14 15.88 31.37
CA ASP A 636 -24.42 16.14 31.97
C ASP A 636 -25.53 16.01 30.95
N VAL A 637 -26.63 15.33 31.28
CA VAL A 637 -27.75 15.14 30.40
C VAL A 637 -29.08 15.56 31.08
N GLU A 638 -30.06 15.88 30.27
CA GLU A 638 -31.38 16.20 30.76
C GLU A 638 -32.05 15.02 31.47
N ALA A 639 -32.89 15.34 32.45
CA ALA A 639 -33.68 14.33 33.17
C ALA A 639 -34.60 13.56 32.18
N GLY A 640 -34.52 12.23 32.21
CA GLY A 640 -35.26 11.37 31.27
C GLY A 640 -34.46 10.89 30.08
N THR A 641 -33.21 11.34 29.90
CA THR A 641 -32.31 10.78 28.89
C THR A 641 -32.03 9.30 29.18
N THR A 642 -32.39 8.42 28.25
CA THR A 642 -32.22 6.96 28.37
C THR A 642 -30.87 6.49 27.85
N TRP A 643 -30.34 7.12 26.81
CA TRP A 643 -29.02 6.81 26.23
C TRP A 643 -28.35 8.06 25.68
N ILE A 644 -27.03 8.01 25.62
CA ILE A 644 -26.22 8.90 24.79
C ILE A 644 -25.38 8.06 23.80
N LYS A 645 -25.19 8.58 22.60
CA LYS A 645 -24.32 7.97 21.61
C LYS A 645 -23.17 8.93 21.30
N LEU A 646 -21.95 8.54 21.64
CA LEU A 646 -20.73 9.31 21.38
C LEU A 646 -20.22 9.06 19.96
N ASN A 647 -19.26 9.89 19.52
CA ASN A 647 -18.67 9.84 18.20
C ASN A 647 -19.73 9.93 17.08
N SER A 648 -20.45 11.05 17.07
CA SER A 648 -21.53 11.28 16.09
C SER A 648 -21.02 11.12 14.67
N LYS A 649 -21.74 10.34 13.86
CA LYS A 649 -21.39 9.96 12.48
C LYS A 649 -19.98 9.36 12.33
N GLN A 650 -19.38 8.89 13.41
CA GLN A 650 -18.04 8.32 13.49
C GLN A 650 -16.96 9.24 12.85
N VAL A 651 -17.03 10.54 13.15
CA VAL A 651 -16.06 11.51 12.62
C VAL A 651 -14.73 11.47 13.38
N GLY A 652 -14.77 11.24 14.70
CA GLY A 652 -13.59 11.18 15.55
C GLY A 652 -12.80 9.88 15.39
N TYR A 653 -11.47 9.98 15.48
CA TYR A 653 -10.57 8.84 15.40
C TYR A 653 -10.44 8.11 16.75
N TYR A 654 -11.54 7.50 17.21
CA TYR A 654 -11.64 6.75 18.46
C TYR A 654 -12.84 5.78 18.43
N ARG A 655 -12.82 4.76 19.29
CA ARG A 655 -13.93 3.84 19.54
C ARG A 655 -14.66 4.18 20.82
N VAL A 656 -15.88 3.71 20.94
CA VAL A 656 -16.69 3.91 22.15
C VAL A 656 -17.25 2.58 22.65
N ASN A 657 -17.05 2.31 23.95
CA ASN A 657 -17.68 1.19 24.63
C ASN A 657 -18.73 1.69 25.62
N TYR A 658 -19.86 1.02 25.66
CA TYR A 658 -21.00 1.33 26.52
C TYR A 658 -21.31 0.18 27.46
N PRO A 659 -22.08 0.43 28.56
CA PRO A 659 -22.66 -0.65 29.35
C PRO A 659 -23.52 -1.59 28.49
N GLU A 660 -23.59 -2.88 28.86
CA GLU A 660 -24.34 -3.89 28.10
C GLU A 660 -25.84 -3.53 27.91
N ASP A 661 -26.46 -2.94 28.92
CA ASP A 661 -27.87 -2.48 28.86
C ASP A 661 -28.05 -1.39 27.79
N MET A 662 -27.07 -0.51 27.63
CA MET A 662 -27.10 0.53 26.59
C MET A 662 -26.89 -0.06 25.20
N TRP A 663 -26.03 -1.05 25.02
CA TRP A 663 -25.89 -1.80 23.76
C TRP A 663 -27.22 -2.48 23.37
N ARG A 664 -27.97 -3.03 24.35
CA ARG A 664 -29.28 -3.60 24.11
C ARG A 664 -30.30 -2.54 23.71
N MET A 665 -30.29 -1.37 24.39
CA MET A 665 -31.15 -0.23 24.00
C MET A 665 -30.89 0.24 22.57
N PHE A 666 -29.63 0.30 22.13
CA PHE A 666 -29.30 0.65 20.74
C PHE A 666 -29.82 -0.40 19.74
N SER A 667 -29.68 -1.68 20.06
CA SER A 667 -30.19 -2.76 19.23
C SER A 667 -31.72 -2.69 19.12
N GLU A 668 -32.43 -2.51 20.24
CA GLU A 668 -33.89 -2.36 20.28
C GLU A 668 -34.34 -1.11 19.52
N ALA A 669 -33.66 0.02 19.68
CA ALA A 669 -33.99 1.26 18.99
C ALA A 669 -33.88 1.10 17.47
N LEU A 670 -32.81 0.48 16.98
CA LEU A 670 -32.57 0.23 15.56
C LEU A 670 -33.53 -0.81 14.96
N VAL A 671 -33.91 -1.85 15.71
CA VAL A 671 -34.90 -2.84 15.26
C VAL A 671 -36.30 -2.21 15.16
N ASN A 672 -36.63 -1.27 16.07
CA ASN A 672 -37.89 -0.57 16.03
C ASN A 672 -37.95 0.48 14.92
N ASP A 673 -36.89 1.23 14.71
CA ASP A 673 -36.74 2.23 13.62
C ASP A 673 -35.27 2.41 13.27
N VAL A 674 -34.87 1.91 12.11
CA VAL A 674 -33.50 2.02 11.58
C VAL A 674 -33.04 3.48 11.48
N ASN A 675 -33.97 4.43 11.30
CA ASN A 675 -33.66 5.85 11.17
C ASN A 675 -33.48 6.59 12.52
N THR A 676 -33.60 5.86 13.65
CA THR A 676 -33.26 6.43 14.97
C THR A 676 -31.86 7.02 15.00
N PHE A 677 -30.91 6.42 14.24
CA PHE A 677 -29.55 6.88 14.10
C PHE A 677 -29.23 7.18 12.63
N ALA A 678 -28.41 8.21 12.39
CA ALA A 678 -27.89 8.50 11.07
C ALA A 678 -27.05 7.32 10.52
N ILE A 679 -26.87 7.24 9.20
CA ILE A 679 -26.10 6.18 8.51
C ILE A 679 -24.72 5.95 9.17
N GLY A 680 -23.95 7.02 9.37
CA GLY A 680 -22.63 6.94 10.00
C GLY A 680 -22.68 6.51 11.46
N ASP A 681 -23.76 6.82 12.20
CA ASP A 681 -23.89 6.41 13.61
C ASP A 681 -24.18 4.92 13.75
N ARG A 682 -25.14 4.36 12.98
CA ARG A 682 -25.42 2.93 13.02
C ARG A 682 -24.30 2.09 12.42
N THR A 683 -23.62 2.62 11.42
CA THR A 683 -22.38 2.03 10.87
C THR A 683 -21.29 1.97 11.93
N GLY A 684 -21.07 3.07 12.65
CA GLY A 684 -20.09 3.16 13.74
C GLY A 684 -20.42 2.21 14.90
N LEU A 685 -21.70 2.09 15.28
CA LEU A 685 -22.12 1.13 16.30
C LEU A 685 -21.80 -0.32 15.90
N LEU A 686 -22.07 -0.70 14.65
CA LEU A 686 -21.69 -2.02 14.12
C LEU A 686 -20.19 -2.26 14.18
N ASN A 687 -19.40 -1.30 13.67
CA ASN A 687 -17.93 -1.45 13.63
C ASN A 687 -17.32 -1.51 15.04
N ASP A 688 -17.78 -0.67 15.97
CA ASP A 688 -17.30 -0.65 17.35
C ASP A 688 -17.71 -1.92 18.11
N ALA A 689 -18.96 -2.39 17.97
CA ALA A 689 -19.43 -3.59 18.64
C ALA A 689 -18.60 -4.82 18.28
N PHE A 690 -18.34 -5.04 16.98
CA PHE A 690 -17.52 -6.16 16.54
C PHE A 690 -16.06 -6.02 16.97
N ALA A 691 -15.46 -4.84 16.84
CA ALA A 691 -14.07 -4.64 17.26
C ALA A 691 -13.87 -4.82 18.78
N LEU A 692 -14.82 -4.33 19.58
CA LEU A 692 -14.82 -4.54 21.04
C LEU A 692 -15.01 -6.03 21.40
N ALA A 693 -15.85 -6.74 20.65
CA ALA A 693 -16.05 -8.17 20.84
C ALA A 693 -14.79 -8.97 20.45
N ASP A 694 -14.16 -8.62 19.33
CA ASP A 694 -12.88 -9.20 18.91
C ASP A 694 -11.82 -9.04 20.02
N ALA A 695 -11.77 -7.86 20.67
CA ALA A 695 -10.87 -7.53 21.78
C ALA A 695 -11.36 -7.99 23.16
N SER A 696 -12.44 -8.80 23.26
CA SER A 696 -13.04 -9.27 24.52
C SER A 696 -13.47 -8.16 25.49
N GLN A 697 -13.71 -6.96 24.99
CA GLN A 697 -14.27 -5.81 25.74
C GLN A 697 -15.80 -5.73 25.67
N LEU A 698 -16.39 -6.53 24.80
CA LEU A 698 -17.84 -6.71 24.65
C LEU A 698 -18.11 -8.20 24.39
N ARG A 699 -19.26 -8.69 24.83
CA ARG A 699 -19.68 -10.06 24.53
C ARG A 699 -20.11 -10.15 23.06
N TYR A 700 -19.71 -11.22 22.42
CA TYR A 700 -19.96 -11.42 20.99
C TYR A 700 -21.45 -11.53 20.62
N ASP A 701 -22.29 -12.08 21.56
CA ASP A 701 -23.73 -12.16 21.39
C ASP A 701 -24.42 -10.77 21.29
N LEU A 702 -23.84 -9.72 21.91
CA LEU A 702 -24.33 -8.35 21.77
C LEU A 702 -23.98 -7.77 20.39
N ALA A 703 -22.76 -8.01 19.90
CA ALA A 703 -22.36 -7.57 18.57
C ALA A 703 -23.19 -8.25 17.47
N LEU A 704 -23.39 -9.55 17.57
CA LEU A 704 -24.25 -10.31 16.65
C LEU A 704 -25.72 -9.88 16.77
N GLY A 705 -26.21 -9.68 18.00
CA GLY A 705 -27.59 -9.20 18.25
C GLY A 705 -27.87 -7.86 17.59
N LEU A 706 -26.88 -6.97 17.55
CA LEU A 706 -27.01 -5.66 16.92
C LEU A 706 -27.25 -5.78 15.41
N THR A 707 -26.86 -6.85 14.74
CA THR A 707 -27.06 -7.00 13.28
C THR A 707 -28.50 -7.24 12.86
N LYS A 708 -29.44 -7.51 13.81
CA LYS A 708 -30.81 -7.87 13.51
C LYS A 708 -31.60 -6.78 12.78
N PHE A 709 -31.29 -5.50 13.01
CA PHE A 709 -31.94 -4.39 12.31
C PHE A 709 -31.66 -4.37 10.79
N LEU A 710 -30.62 -5.03 10.34
CA LEU A 710 -30.23 -5.05 8.91
C LEU A 710 -31.27 -5.68 8.00
N VAL A 711 -32.23 -6.43 8.53
CA VAL A 711 -33.39 -6.91 7.76
C VAL A 711 -34.14 -5.74 7.13
N GLU A 712 -34.17 -4.57 7.80
CA GLU A 712 -34.85 -3.35 7.32
C GLU A 712 -33.89 -2.32 6.73
N GLU A 713 -32.57 -2.59 6.73
CA GLU A 713 -31.57 -1.66 6.24
C GLU A 713 -31.55 -1.59 4.71
N THR A 714 -31.51 -0.39 4.17
CA THR A 714 -31.50 -0.11 2.72
C THR A 714 -30.24 0.62 2.25
N GLU A 715 -29.38 1.04 3.18
CA GLU A 715 -28.20 1.84 2.86
C GLU A 715 -26.95 0.98 2.64
N TYR A 716 -26.11 1.43 1.74
CA TYR A 716 -24.89 0.73 1.30
C TYR A 716 -23.87 0.56 2.43
N VAL A 717 -23.56 1.64 3.17
CA VAL A 717 -22.43 1.69 4.12
C VAL A 717 -22.58 0.71 5.29
N PRO A 718 -23.74 0.59 5.96
CA PRO A 718 -23.94 -0.44 7.00
C PRO A 718 -23.81 -1.87 6.46
N TRP A 719 -24.32 -2.14 5.25
CA TRP A 719 -24.21 -3.46 4.63
C TRP A 719 -22.78 -3.86 4.30
N VAL A 720 -21.93 -2.93 3.81
CA VAL A 720 -20.50 -3.19 3.59
C VAL A 720 -19.81 -3.54 4.91
N THR A 721 -20.10 -2.78 5.97
CA THR A 721 -19.53 -2.99 7.29
C THR A 721 -19.85 -4.39 7.81
N VAL A 722 -21.12 -4.79 7.81
CA VAL A 722 -21.50 -6.11 8.31
C VAL A 722 -21.02 -7.24 7.40
N ALA A 723 -21.03 -7.05 6.09
CA ALA A 723 -20.54 -8.04 5.14
C ALA A 723 -19.06 -8.40 5.41
N SER A 724 -18.22 -7.40 5.68
CA SER A 724 -16.82 -7.60 6.06
C SER A 724 -16.72 -8.39 7.38
N LYS A 725 -17.47 -8.01 8.42
CA LYS A 725 -17.45 -8.68 9.72
C LYS A 725 -17.94 -10.13 9.65
N MET A 726 -19.06 -10.37 8.97
CA MET A 726 -19.60 -11.74 8.81
C MET A 726 -18.66 -12.66 8.02
N LYS A 727 -18.00 -12.15 6.96
CA LYS A 727 -16.98 -12.89 6.23
C LYS A 727 -15.78 -13.22 7.12
N GLY A 728 -15.35 -12.30 7.97
CA GLY A 728 -14.28 -12.51 8.95
C GLY A 728 -14.62 -13.65 9.92
N VAL A 729 -15.77 -13.57 10.59
CA VAL A 729 -16.24 -14.63 11.52
C VAL A 729 -16.37 -15.96 10.80
N ARG A 730 -17.01 -16.01 9.63
CA ARG A 730 -17.15 -17.23 8.82
C ARG A 730 -15.79 -17.88 8.51
N ASN A 731 -14.78 -17.09 8.15
CA ASN A 731 -13.47 -17.60 7.83
C ASN A 731 -12.78 -18.23 9.05
N LEU A 732 -12.89 -17.60 10.23
CA LEU A 732 -12.32 -18.12 11.48
C LEU A 732 -12.96 -19.42 11.94
N ILE A 733 -14.29 -19.55 11.83
CA ILE A 733 -15.02 -20.76 12.25
C ILE A 733 -15.24 -21.77 11.14
N TYR A 734 -14.50 -21.69 10.04
CA TYR A 734 -14.71 -22.55 8.86
C TYR A 734 -14.64 -24.04 9.18
N ASP A 735 -13.73 -24.46 10.04
CA ASP A 735 -13.50 -25.86 10.42
C ASP A 735 -14.30 -26.28 11.69
N TYR A 736 -15.29 -25.48 12.12
CA TYR A 736 -16.13 -25.72 13.30
C TYR A 736 -17.56 -26.07 12.94
N GLU A 737 -18.27 -26.78 13.81
CA GLU A 737 -19.68 -27.16 13.59
C GLU A 737 -20.61 -25.97 13.39
N SER A 738 -20.32 -24.82 14.02
CA SER A 738 -21.06 -23.55 13.90
C SER A 738 -20.97 -22.90 12.52
N TYR A 739 -20.13 -23.41 11.63
CA TYR A 739 -20.00 -22.88 10.26
C TYR A 739 -21.34 -22.87 9.50
N ASN A 740 -22.11 -23.97 9.57
CA ASN A 740 -23.39 -24.05 8.91
C ASN A 740 -24.46 -23.09 9.53
N ASP A 741 -24.33 -22.80 10.80
CA ASP A 741 -25.25 -21.89 11.50
C ASP A 741 -25.02 -20.44 11.07
N ILE A 742 -23.75 -19.97 10.95
CA ILE A 742 -23.49 -18.63 10.42
C ILE A 742 -23.91 -18.51 8.94
N ILE A 743 -23.72 -19.55 8.14
CA ILE A 743 -24.20 -19.59 6.76
C ILE A 743 -25.73 -19.40 6.72
N THR A 744 -26.46 -20.11 7.58
CA THR A 744 -27.91 -20.02 7.66
C THR A 744 -28.36 -18.66 8.16
N TYR A 745 -27.73 -18.16 9.22
CA TYR A 745 -28.05 -16.84 9.79
C TYR A 745 -27.91 -15.72 8.76
N VAL A 746 -26.76 -15.65 8.07
CA VAL A 746 -26.50 -14.56 7.11
C VAL A 746 -27.41 -14.69 5.89
N ARG A 747 -27.74 -15.91 5.43
CA ARG A 747 -28.75 -16.10 4.37
C ARG A 747 -30.09 -15.50 4.75
N ASN A 748 -30.56 -15.75 5.97
CA ASN A 748 -31.81 -15.21 6.46
C ASN A 748 -31.76 -13.67 6.58
N LEU A 749 -30.63 -13.16 7.09
CA LEU A 749 -30.40 -11.74 7.26
C LEU A 749 -30.44 -10.97 5.93
N VAL A 750 -29.82 -11.52 4.88
CA VAL A 750 -29.68 -10.85 3.59
C VAL A 750 -30.88 -11.04 2.66
N GLN A 751 -31.83 -11.95 2.97
CA GLN A 751 -32.92 -12.37 2.10
C GLN A 751 -33.75 -11.21 1.56
N LYS A 752 -34.24 -10.34 2.44
CA LYS A 752 -35.08 -9.18 2.05
C LYS A 752 -34.30 -8.19 1.17
N ALA A 753 -33.06 -7.89 1.53
CA ALA A 753 -32.20 -7.03 0.75
C ALA A 753 -31.89 -7.64 -0.64
N TYR A 754 -31.61 -8.95 -0.71
CA TYR A 754 -31.40 -9.68 -1.96
C TYR A 754 -32.62 -9.60 -2.90
N GLU A 755 -33.83 -9.83 -2.38
CA GLU A 755 -35.08 -9.69 -3.14
C GLU A 755 -35.32 -8.26 -3.63
N THR A 756 -34.97 -7.27 -2.79
CA THR A 756 -35.15 -5.84 -3.09
C THR A 756 -34.21 -5.34 -4.18
N VAL A 757 -32.91 -5.67 -4.11
CA VAL A 757 -31.93 -5.19 -5.10
C VAL A 757 -32.02 -5.95 -6.41
N GLY A 758 -32.29 -7.26 -6.37
CA GLY A 758 -32.39 -8.13 -7.52
C GLY A 758 -31.15 -8.15 -8.43
N TRP A 759 -31.24 -8.90 -9.54
CA TRP A 759 -30.15 -9.01 -10.54
C TRP A 759 -30.25 -8.00 -11.68
N GLU A 760 -31.42 -7.37 -11.84
CA GLU A 760 -31.64 -6.42 -12.92
C GLU A 760 -31.12 -5.02 -12.53
N VAL A 761 -30.14 -4.54 -13.27
CA VAL A 761 -29.62 -3.19 -13.09
C VAL A 761 -30.46 -2.22 -13.92
N VAL A 762 -31.22 -1.38 -13.24
CA VAL A 762 -32.09 -0.40 -13.88
C VAL A 762 -31.63 1.01 -13.52
N GLY A 763 -31.26 1.80 -14.54
CA GLY A 763 -30.84 3.18 -14.37
C GLY A 763 -29.40 3.32 -13.82
N GLU A 764 -29.01 4.56 -13.60
CA GLU A 764 -27.65 4.95 -13.15
C GLU A 764 -27.63 5.39 -11.68
N ASP A 765 -28.48 4.80 -10.83
CA ASP A 765 -28.45 5.05 -9.38
C ASP A 765 -27.19 4.45 -8.77
N HIS A 766 -26.24 5.33 -8.48
CA HIS A 766 -24.89 4.97 -8.04
C HIS A 766 -24.90 4.13 -6.76
N MET A 767 -25.58 4.63 -5.71
CA MET A 767 -25.59 3.95 -4.40
C MET A 767 -26.35 2.64 -4.43
N LYS A 768 -27.45 2.58 -5.18
CA LYS A 768 -28.21 1.36 -5.36
C LYS A 768 -27.43 0.28 -6.11
N ASN A 769 -26.61 0.66 -7.09
CA ASN A 769 -25.77 -0.28 -7.83
C ASN A 769 -24.61 -0.78 -6.95
N ARG A 770 -24.01 0.08 -6.13
CA ARG A 770 -23.02 -0.31 -5.11
C ARG A 770 -23.62 -1.30 -4.11
N LEU A 771 -24.80 -0.98 -3.57
CA LEU A 771 -25.53 -1.86 -2.64
C LEU A 771 -25.84 -3.22 -3.30
N ARG A 772 -26.37 -3.22 -4.54
CA ARG A 772 -26.67 -4.46 -5.29
C ARG A 772 -25.47 -5.39 -5.36
N THR A 773 -24.33 -4.87 -5.78
CA THR A 773 -23.10 -5.68 -5.89
C THR A 773 -22.72 -6.29 -4.55
N THR A 774 -22.80 -5.50 -3.47
CA THR A 774 -22.50 -5.96 -2.10
C THR A 774 -23.46 -7.04 -1.62
N ILE A 775 -24.75 -6.86 -1.82
CA ILE A 775 -25.77 -7.81 -1.38
C ILE A 775 -25.67 -9.12 -2.19
N LEU A 776 -25.50 -9.05 -3.52
CA LEU A 776 -25.32 -10.24 -4.34
C LEU A 776 -24.03 -11.00 -3.96
N ASP A 777 -22.93 -10.30 -3.73
CA ASP A 777 -21.68 -10.91 -3.28
C ASP A 777 -21.84 -11.55 -1.88
N LEU A 778 -22.50 -10.87 -0.95
CA LEU A 778 -22.77 -11.42 0.38
C LEU A 778 -23.65 -12.67 0.30
N ALA A 779 -24.76 -12.61 -0.42
CA ALA A 779 -25.69 -13.73 -0.58
C ALA A 779 -25.00 -14.95 -1.22
N CYS A 780 -24.35 -14.76 -2.36
CA CYS A 780 -23.66 -15.86 -3.05
C CYS A 780 -22.51 -16.42 -2.20
N SER A 781 -21.72 -15.56 -1.50
CA SER A 781 -20.59 -16.00 -0.66
C SER A 781 -21.01 -16.83 0.54
N PHE A 782 -22.25 -16.66 1.03
CA PHE A 782 -22.86 -17.49 2.06
C PHE A 782 -23.76 -18.60 1.51
N GLY A 783 -23.60 -18.93 0.23
CA GLY A 783 -24.24 -20.10 -0.39
C GLY A 783 -25.75 -19.97 -0.55
N HIS A 784 -26.29 -18.77 -0.78
CA HIS A 784 -27.69 -18.56 -1.11
C HIS A 784 -27.99 -19.23 -2.47
N GLU A 785 -28.78 -20.30 -2.46
CA GLU A 785 -28.92 -21.20 -3.63
C GLU A 785 -29.47 -20.50 -4.87
N GLN A 786 -30.46 -19.63 -4.69
CA GLN A 786 -31.00 -18.84 -5.81
C GLN A 786 -29.94 -17.91 -6.39
N CYS A 787 -29.13 -17.25 -5.53
CA CYS A 787 -28.02 -16.39 -5.97
C CYS A 787 -27.01 -17.17 -6.81
N LEU A 788 -26.57 -18.32 -6.32
CA LEU A 788 -25.61 -19.18 -7.03
C LEU A 788 -26.16 -19.74 -8.34
N SER A 789 -27.44 -20.12 -8.38
CA SER A 789 -28.10 -20.61 -9.58
C SER A 789 -28.23 -19.54 -10.65
N GLU A 790 -28.62 -18.31 -10.26
CA GLU A 790 -28.68 -17.15 -11.16
C GLU A 790 -27.29 -16.76 -11.68
N ALA A 791 -26.27 -16.72 -10.80
CA ALA A 791 -24.91 -16.45 -11.20
C ALA A 791 -24.41 -17.48 -12.25
N LEU A 792 -24.66 -18.78 -12.02
CA LEU A 792 -24.30 -19.83 -12.97
C LEU A 792 -25.06 -19.69 -14.30
N SER A 793 -26.35 -19.41 -14.25
CA SER A 793 -27.18 -19.24 -15.46
C SER A 793 -26.66 -18.08 -16.32
N LYS A 794 -26.40 -16.92 -15.72
CA LYS A 794 -25.85 -15.74 -16.39
C LYS A 794 -24.43 -16.00 -16.92
N PHE A 795 -23.58 -16.67 -16.12
CA PHE A 795 -22.24 -17.08 -16.53
C PHE A 795 -22.25 -18.00 -17.75
N ARG A 796 -23.14 -19.03 -17.79
CA ARG A 796 -23.29 -19.93 -18.93
C ARG A 796 -23.77 -19.17 -20.17
N SER A 797 -24.77 -18.32 -20.04
CA SER A 797 -25.25 -17.50 -21.15
C SER A 797 -24.18 -16.63 -21.75
N TRP A 798 -23.34 -16.02 -20.89
CA TRP A 798 -22.19 -15.22 -21.33
C TRP A 798 -21.12 -16.10 -21.99
N LEU A 799 -20.73 -17.22 -21.35
CA LEU A 799 -19.62 -18.05 -21.81
C LEU A 799 -19.92 -18.77 -23.13
N ASP A 800 -21.14 -19.31 -23.29
CA ASP A 800 -21.52 -20.16 -24.40
C ASP A 800 -22.24 -19.40 -25.54
N SER A 801 -22.91 -18.26 -25.22
CA SER A 801 -23.74 -17.52 -26.18
C SER A 801 -23.31 -16.06 -26.36
N ASN A 802 -22.22 -15.62 -25.70
CA ASN A 802 -21.74 -14.23 -25.68
C ASN A 802 -22.83 -13.21 -25.26
N SER A 803 -23.77 -13.62 -24.41
CA SER A 803 -24.76 -12.67 -23.85
C SER A 803 -24.08 -11.58 -23.03
N THR A 804 -24.54 -10.37 -23.15
CA THR A 804 -24.00 -9.25 -22.37
C THR A 804 -24.43 -9.35 -20.91
N ILE A 805 -23.51 -9.03 -20.00
CA ILE A 805 -23.79 -8.89 -18.56
C ILE A 805 -23.49 -7.44 -18.18
N HIS A 806 -24.39 -6.82 -17.39
CA HIS A 806 -24.15 -5.46 -16.92
C HIS A 806 -22.84 -5.39 -16.10
N PRO A 807 -21.98 -4.37 -16.29
CA PRO A 807 -20.67 -4.28 -15.62
C PRO A 807 -20.73 -4.41 -14.10
N ASP A 808 -21.76 -3.87 -13.44
CA ASP A 808 -21.89 -3.89 -11.97
C ASP A 808 -22.05 -5.29 -11.38
N ILE A 809 -22.58 -6.25 -12.14
CA ILE A 809 -22.77 -7.63 -11.66
C ILE A 809 -21.76 -8.62 -12.24
N ARG A 810 -20.87 -8.19 -13.15
CA ARG A 810 -19.92 -9.10 -13.82
C ARG A 810 -19.02 -9.83 -12.84
N THR A 811 -18.44 -9.13 -11.88
CA THR A 811 -17.53 -9.73 -10.89
C THR A 811 -18.22 -10.86 -10.13
N VAL A 812 -19.45 -10.62 -9.67
CA VAL A 812 -20.25 -11.62 -8.96
C VAL A 812 -20.58 -12.81 -9.88
N VAL A 813 -21.06 -12.53 -11.10
CA VAL A 813 -21.42 -13.57 -12.07
C VAL A 813 -20.20 -14.40 -12.46
N TYR A 814 -19.09 -13.77 -12.78
CA TYR A 814 -17.87 -14.47 -13.20
C TYR A 814 -17.29 -15.33 -12.09
N TYR A 815 -17.16 -14.78 -10.89
CA TYR A 815 -16.57 -15.48 -9.74
C TYR A 815 -17.44 -16.65 -9.29
N TYR A 816 -18.72 -16.42 -8.96
CA TYR A 816 -19.59 -17.47 -8.44
C TYR A 816 -20.10 -18.40 -9.53
N GLY A 817 -20.25 -17.90 -10.76
CA GLY A 817 -20.54 -18.74 -11.93
C GLY A 817 -19.43 -19.73 -12.22
N MET A 818 -18.16 -19.30 -12.18
CA MET A 818 -16.99 -20.17 -12.30
C MET A 818 -16.91 -21.18 -11.16
N GLN A 819 -17.06 -20.71 -9.92
CA GLN A 819 -17.04 -21.56 -8.73
C GLN A 819 -18.13 -22.65 -8.80
N ARG A 820 -19.35 -22.29 -9.18
CA ARG A 820 -20.48 -23.23 -9.28
C ARG A 820 -20.40 -24.14 -10.52
N SER A 821 -19.83 -23.68 -11.62
CA SER A 821 -19.53 -24.49 -12.79
C SER A 821 -18.59 -25.63 -12.46
N ALA A 822 -17.53 -25.36 -11.73
CA ALA A 822 -16.49 -26.33 -11.36
C ALA A 822 -15.97 -27.18 -12.55
N ASN A 823 -15.99 -26.61 -13.77
CA ASN A 823 -15.64 -27.31 -15.01
C ASN A 823 -14.34 -26.74 -15.60
N VAL A 824 -13.31 -27.56 -15.70
CA VAL A 824 -12.00 -27.16 -16.24
C VAL A 824 -12.09 -26.63 -17.68
N ALA A 825 -13.01 -27.17 -18.51
CA ALA A 825 -13.19 -26.66 -19.88
C ALA A 825 -13.73 -25.22 -19.90
N ASP A 826 -14.58 -24.85 -18.94
CA ASP A 826 -15.04 -23.46 -18.78
C ASP A 826 -13.92 -22.57 -18.31
N TRP A 827 -13.11 -23.07 -17.38
CA TRP A 827 -11.93 -22.35 -16.89
C TRP A 827 -10.94 -22.03 -18.03
N GLU A 828 -10.67 -23.01 -18.92
CA GLU A 828 -9.82 -22.79 -20.10
C GLU A 828 -10.41 -21.74 -21.06
N LYS A 829 -11.73 -21.74 -21.28
CA LYS A 829 -12.39 -20.72 -22.10
C LYS A 829 -12.25 -19.31 -21.49
N VAL A 830 -12.41 -19.20 -20.15
CA VAL A 830 -12.24 -17.92 -19.45
C VAL A 830 -10.78 -17.47 -19.48
N LYS A 831 -9.81 -18.40 -19.32
CA LYS A 831 -8.38 -18.11 -19.45
C LYS A 831 -8.02 -17.57 -20.84
N GLU A 832 -8.60 -18.14 -21.88
CA GLU A 832 -8.39 -17.62 -23.24
C GLU A 832 -8.99 -16.23 -23.43
N ARG A 833 -10.18 -15.95 -22.87
CA ARG A 833 -10.75 -14.58 -22.85
C ARG A 833 -9.85 -13.62 -22.08
N PHE A 834 -9.35 -14.05 -20.90
CA PHE A 834 -8.42 -13.25 -20.07
C PHE A 834 -7.13 -12.90 -20.82
N ARG A 835 -6.56 -13.87 -21.57
CA ARG A 835 -5.35 -13.65 -22.37
C ARG A 835 -5.56 -12.58 -23.43
N ASN A 836 -6.69 -12.61 -24.11
CA ASN A 836 -7.00 -11.76 -25.26
C ASN A 836 -7.69 -10.43 -24.88
N GLU A 837 -8.04 -10.24 -23.60
CA GLU A 837 -8.70 -9.04 -23.12
C GLU A 837 -7.71 -7.84 -23.14
N ILE A 838 -8.18 -6.71 -23.64
CA ILE A 838 -7.40 -5.45 -23.70
C ILE A 838 -7.86 -4.40 -22.69
N ASP A 839 -9.12 -4.51 -22.22
CA ASP A 839 -9.63 -3.61 -21.18
C ASP A 839 -9.11 -4.06 -19.80
N ALA A 840 -8.35 -3.21 -19.15
CA ALA A 840 -7.69 -3.52 -17.88
C ALA A 840 -8.70 -3.82 -16.74
N ASN A 841 -9.85 -3.14 -16.71
CA ASN A 841 -10.90 -3.38 -15.71
C ASN A 841 -11.58 -4.73 -15.92
N GLU A 842 -11.88 -5.10 -17.17
CA GLU A 842 -12.45 -6.41 -17.49
C GLU A 842 -11.44 -7.54 -17.23
N LYS A 843 -10.17 -7.32 -17.56
CA LYS A 843 -9.08 -8.26 -17.28
C LYS A 843 -8.99 -8.60 -15.78
N THR A 844 -9.14 -7.60 -14.90
CA THR A 844 -9.15 -7.82 -13.45
C THR A 844 -10.31 -8.70 -12.99
N LYS A 845 -11.51 -8.55 -13.57
CA LYS A 845 -12.69 -9.38 -13.26
C LYS A 845 -12.50 -10.82 -13.71
N LEU A 846 -11.92 -11.02 -14.90
CA LEU A 846 -11.61 -12.34 -15.43
C LEU A 846 -10.54 -13.07 -14.61
N MET A 847 -9.51 -12.35 -14.16
CA MET A 847 -8.49 -12.88 -13.24
C MET A 847 -9.11 -13.35 -11.92
N SER A 848 -10.02 -12.58 -11.35
CA SER A 848 -10.77 -12.96 -10.15
C SER A 848 -11.61 -14.21 -10.38
N ALA A 849 -12.26 -14.36 -11.54
CA ALA A 849 -13.02 -15.56 -11.90
C ALA A 849 -12.12 -16.80 -11.98
N LEU A 850 -10.95 -16.70 -12.61
CA LEU A 850 -9.98 -17.79 -12.70
C LEU A 850 -9.49 -18.24 -11.32
N ALA A 851 -9.21 -17.28 -10.43
CA ALA A 851 -8.83 -17.53 -9.04
C ALA A 851 -9.99 -18.08 -8.19
N GLY A 852 -11.25 -17.92 -8.61
CA GLY A 852 -12.44 -18.44 -7.94
C GLY A 852 -12.69 -19.95 -8.16
N PHE A 853 -11.91 -20.64 -8.99
CA PHE A 853 -12.12 -22.06 -9.31
C PHE A 853 -11.96 -22.96 -8.07
N PRO A 854 -12.86 -23.97 -7.84
CA PRO A 854 -12.87 -24.73 -6.59
C PRO A 854 -11.98 -25.98 -6.64
N ASP A 855 -10.79 -25.90 -7.22
CA ASP A 855 -9.81 -27.01 -7.27
C ASP A 855 -8.38 -26.52 -7.10
N ALA A 856 -7.69 -27.06 -6.11
CA ALA A 856 -6.32 -26.67 -5.76
C ALA A 856 -5.30 -26.95 -6.87
N GLY A 857 -5.49 -28.01 -7.68
CA GLY A 857 -4.60 -28.37 -8.78
C GLY A 857 -4.68 -27.35 -9.92
N VAL A 858 -5.90 -26.90 -10.28
CA VAL A 858 -6.14 -25.85 -11.28
C VAL A 858 -5.57 -24.52 -10.81
N LEU A 859 -5.76 -24.17 -9.53
CA LEU A 859 -5.23 -22.93 -8.96
C LEU A 859 -3.69 -22.94 -8.91
N ARG A 860 -3.07 -24.09 -8.59
CA ARG A 860 -1.61 -24.24 -8.66
C ARG A 860 -1.10 -24.00 -10.08
N ARG A 861 -1.74 -24.63 -11.07
CA ARG A 861 -1.40 -24.42 -12.47
C ARG A 861 -1.55 -22.95 -12.87
N PHE A 862 -2.59 -22.26 -12.41
CA PHE A 862 -2.76 -20.83 -12.69
C PHE A 862 -1.60 -19.99 -12.14
N LEU A 863 -1.15 -20.27 -10.92
CA LEU A 863 0.02 -19.61 -10.34
C LEU A 863 1.32 -19.92 -11.06
N GLU A 864 1.48 -21.15 -11.57
CA GLU A 864 2.63 -21.53 -12.40
C GLU A 864 2.63 -20.80 -13.74
N GLU A 865 1.47 -20.72 -14.40
CA GLU A 865 1.28 -20.01 -15.67
C GLU A 865 1.37 -18.48 -15.51
N SER A 866 1.08 -17.92 -14.33
CA SER A 866 1.10 -16.47 -14.05
C SER A 866 2.49 -15.84 -14.14
N TRP A 867 3.55 -16.63 -14.17
CA TRP A 867 4.90 -16.15 -14.42
C TRP A 867 5.12 -15.69 -15.87
N ASP A 868 4.28 -16.11 -16.80
CA ASP A 868 4.30 -15.65 -18.18
C ASP A 868 3.69 -14.24 -18.28
N PRO A 869 4.49 -13.20 -18.59
CA PRO A 869 4.02 -11.81 -18.66
C PRO A 869 3.02 -11.58 -19.81
N THR A 870 2.91 -12.53 -20.75
CA THR A 870 1.90 -12.49 -21.81
C THR A 870 0.52 -12.92 -21.32
N LEU A 871 0.44 -13.66 -20.22
CA LEU A 871 -0.80 -14.04 -19.56
C LEU A 871 -1.15 -13.07 -18.42
N VAL A 872 -0.23 -12.88 -17.47
CA VAL A 872 -0.40 -11.97 -16.33
C VAL A 872 0.73 -10.95 -16.37
N ARG A 873 0.39 -9.66 -16.54
CA ARG A 873 1.39 -8.58 -16.52
C ARG A 873 2.14 -8.58 -15.20
N GLU A 874 3.39 -8.15 -15.22
CA GLU A 874 4.25 -8.13 -14.03
C GLU A 874 3.64 -7.32 -12.89
N GLN A 875 3.06 -6.17 -13.19
CA GLN A 875 2.34 -5.33 -12.23
C GLN A 875 1.16 -6.02 -11.53
N ASP A 876 0.55 -7.04 -12.16
CA ASP A 876 -0.67 -7.72 -11.69
C ASP A 876 -0.37 -9.11 -11.08
N HIS A 877 0.88 -9.59 -11.16
CA HIS A 877 1.26 -10.93 -10.72
C HIS A 877 1.09 -11.14 -9.21
N LEU A 878 1.50 -10.17 -8.37
CA LEU A 878 1.28 -10.25 -6.93
C LEU A 878 -0.22 -10.27 -6.58
N SER A 879 -1.03 -9.48 -7.30
CA SER A 879 -2.49 -9.50 -7.16
C SER A 879 -3.10 -10.84 -7.59
N CYS A 880 -2.55 -11.51 -8.59
CA CYS A 880 -2.96 -12.87 -8.98
C CYS A 880 -2.76 -13.85 -7.82
N ILE A 881 -1.60 -13.83 -7.15
CA ILE A 881 -1.30 -14.66 -5.97
C ILE A 881 -2.30 -14.37 -4.84
N GLN A 882 -2.59 -13.10 -4.56
CA GLN A 882 -3.56 -12.68 -3.53
C GLN A 882 -4.99 -13.10 -3.86
N ASN A 883 -5.41 -13.02 -5.12
CA ASN A 883 -6.71 -13.50 -5.58
C ASN A 883 -6.85 -15.01 -5.35
N VAL A 884 -5.84 -15.81 -5.69
CA VAL A 884 -5.81 -17.24 -5.40
C VAL A 884 -5.87 -17.51 -3.90
N ALA A 885 -5.10 -16.78 -3.08
CA ALA A 885 -5.12 -16.90 -1.62
C ALA A 885 -6.50 -16.56 -1.02
N SER A 886 -7.28 -15.68 -1.66
CA SER A 886 -8.62 -15.30 -1.21
C SER A 886 -9.65 -16.43 -1.39
N ASN A 887 -9.36 -17.42 -2.23
CA ASN A 887 -10.17 -18.62 -2.40
C ASN A 887 -9.80 -19.68 -1.34
N LYS A 888 -10.79 -20.27 -0.70
CA LYS A 888 -10.55 -21.31 0.32
C LYS A 888 -9.70 -22.48 -0.20
N HIS A 889 -9.91 -22.90 -1.44
CA HIS A 889 -9.13 -23.98 -2.09
C HIS A 889 -7.73 -23.52 -2.53
N GLY A 890 -7.50 -22.21 -2.58
CA GLY A 890 -6.25 -21.58 -3.03
C GLY A 890 -5.33 -21.12 -1.90
N GLU A 891 -5.84 -20.99 -0.69
CA GLU A 891 -5.10 -20.42 0.46
C GLU A 891 -3.74 -21.10 0.69
N GLN A 892 -3.75 -22.42 0.86
CA GLN A 892 -2.51 -23.20 1.02
C GLN A 892 -1.66 -23.19 -0.25
N VAL A 893 -2.29 -23.27 -1.41
CA VAL A 893 -1.60 -23.28 -2.71
C VAL A 893 -0.81 -22.00 -2.93
N ALA A 894 -1.40 -20.87 -2.61
CA ALA A 894 -0.76 -19.55 -2.73
C ALA A 894 0.41 -19.41 -1.75
N TRP A 895 0.25 -19.83 -0.50
CA TRP A 895 1.33 -19.79 0.48
C TRP A 895 2.49 -20.72 0.11
N ASP A 896 2.22 -21.93 -0.34
CA ASP A 896 3.23 -22.86 -0.84
C ASP A 896 3.96 -22.25 -2.06
N HIS A 897 3.22 -21.61 -2.97
CA HIS A 897 3.79 -20.95 -4.14
C HIS A 897 4.76 -19.82 -3.74
N VAL A 898 4.38 -18.97 -2.78
CA VAL A 898 5.23 -17.89 -2.27
C VAL A 898 6.51 -18.45 -1.65
N ARG A 899 6.40 -19.46 -0.78
CA ARG A 899 7.58 -20.05 -0.11
C ARG A 899 8.53 -20.75 -1.08
N MET A 900 7.98 -21.46 -2.07
CA MET A 900 8.77 -22.19 -3.06
C MET A 900 9.48 -21.27 -4.05
N ASN A 901 8.94 -20.09 -4.30
CA ASN A 901 9.41 -19.16 -5.31
C ASN A 901 9.94 -17.84 -4.72
N TRP A 902 10.22 -17.78 -3.40
CA TRP A 902 10.60 -16.51 -2.76
C TRP A 902 11.83 -15.87 -3.40
N ASP A 903 12.87 -16.64 -3.65
CA ASP A 903 14.09 -16.13 -4.29
C ASP A 903 13.80 -15.54 -5.67
N ARG A 904 12.93 -16.19 -6.46
CA ARG A 904 12.49 -15.70 -7.78
C ARG A 904 11.61 -14.46 -7.69
N LEU A 905 10.77 -14.36 -6.64
CA LEU A 905 9.97 -13.15 -6.38
C LEU A 905 10.88 -11.98 -6.02
N VAL A 906 11.87 -12.22 -5.16
CA VAL A 906 12.87 -11.19 -4.80
C VAL A 906 13.74 -10.79 -5.99
N GLU A 907 14.12 -11.73 -6.86
CA GLU A 907 14.84 -11.41 -8.10
C GLU A 907 14.01 -10.50 -9.03
N ARG A 908 12.68 -10.77 -9.12
CA ARG A 908 11.77 -10.00 -9.99
C ARG A 908 11.42 -8.62 -9.43
N TYR A 909 11.08 -8.53 -8.14
CA TYR A 909 10.50 -7.32 -7.55
C TYR A 909 11.45 -6.54 -6.66
N THR A 910 12.53 -7.16 -6.19
CA THR A 910 13.44 -6.69 -5.13
C THR A 910 12.74 -6.56 -3.75
N LEU A 911 13.51 -6.59 -2.68
CA LEU A 911 12.99 -6.39 -1.32
C LEU A 911 12.59 -4.93 -1.04
N SER A 912 13.02 -4.00 -1.89
CA SER A 912 12.62 -2.58 -1.79
C SER A 912 11.22 -2.30 -2.35
N GLU A 913 10.59 -3.28 -3.03
CA GLU A 913 9.21 -3.16 -3.50
C GLU A 913 8.23 -3.51 -2.36
N ARG A 914 7.54 -2.50 -1.83
CA ARG A 914 6.60 -2.63 -0.70
C ARG A 914 5.48 -3.65 -0.93
N ASN A 915 4.99 -3.80 -2.18
CA ASN A 915 3.89 -4.73 -2.48
C ASN A 915 4.31 -6.19 -2.32
N LEU A 916 5.60 -6.52 -2.52
CA LEU A 916 6.13 -7.85 -2.23
C LEU A 916 6.02 -8.17 -0.72
N GLY A 917 6.40 -7.23 0.14
CA GLY A 917 6.25 -7.39 1.59
C GLY A 917 4.78 -7.49 2.03
N ARG A 918 3.92 -6.61 1.51
CA ARG A 918 2.49 -6.55 1.83
C ARG A 918 1.68 -7.73 1.32
N MET A 919 2.18 -8.45 0.33
CA MET A 919 1.56 -9.69 -0.12
C MET A 919 1.53 -10.73 1.00
N ILE A 920 2.54 -10.79 1.88
CA ILE A 920 2.63 -11.81 2.94
C ILE A 920 1.44 -11.78 3.88
N PRO A 921 1.09 -10.66 4.58
CA PRO A 921 -0.10 -10.63 5.42
C PRO A 921 -1.41 -10.87 4.65
N SER A 922 -1.48 -10.52 3.35
CA SER A 922 -2.65 -10.80 2.52
C SER A 922 -2.84 -12.30 2.27
N VAL A 923 -1.75 -13.03 2.01
CA VAL A 923 -1.78 -14.47 1.72
C VAL A 923 -1.98 -15.30 3.00
N THR A 924 -1.48 -14.83 4.15
CA THR A 924 -1.52 -15.53 5.45
C THR A 924 -2.64 -15.06 6.38
N GLY A 925 -3.41 -14.04 5.98
CA GLY A 925 -4.37 -13.36 6.88
C GLY A 925 -5.52 -14.21 7.42
N ARG A 926 -5.75 -15.40 6.87
CA ARG A 926 -6.75 -16.36 7.36
C ARG A 926 -6.16 -17.44 8.25
N PHE A 927 -4.85 -17.52 8.38
CA PHE A 927 -4.22 -18.52 9.24
C PHE A 927 -4.64 -18.29 10.69
N SER A 928 -5.00 -19.40 11.38
CA SER A 928 -5.57 -19.36 12.71
C SER A 928 -5.10 -20.54 13.57
N SER A 929 -3.91 -21.08 13.31
CA SER A 929 -3.34 -22.17 14.10
C SER A 929 -1.87 -21.94 14.41
N SER A 930 -1.41 -22.50 15.55
CA SER A 930 0.00 -22.44 15.96
C SER A 930 0.96 -23.08 14.94
N VAL A 931 0.49 -24.09 14.19
CA VAL A 931 1.27 -24.71 13.11
C VAL A 931 1.58 -23.68 12.04
N ARG A 932 0.59 -22.90 11.62
CA ARG A 932 0.76 -21.86 10.60
C ARG A 932 1.61 -20.69 11.09
N LEU A 933 1.47 -20.31 12.35
CA LEU A 933 2.29 -19.29 12.97
C LEU A 933 3.77 -19.72 12.94
N ASN A 934 4.08 -20.93 13.43
CA ASN A 934 5.44 -21.46 13.40
C ASN A 934 6.02 -21.57 11.98
N GLU A 935 5.19 -21.94 11.02
CA GLU A 935 5.58 -22.04 9.62
C GLU A 935 5.99 -20.68 9.04
N LEU A 936 5.29 -19.61 9.40
CA LEU A 936 5.63 -18.24 9.00
C LEU A 936 6.89 -17.73 9.73
N GLU A 937 7.03 -18.01 11.02
CA GLU A 937 8.25 -17.68 11.77
C GLU A 937 9.48 -18.34 11.17
N ASP A 938 9.39 -19.65 10.82
CA ASP A 938 10.49 -20.37 10.19
C ASP A 938 10.82 -19.86 8.80
N PHE A 939 9.83 -19.39 8.05
CA PHE A 939 10.05 -18.70 6.79
C PHE A 939 10.86 -17.40 6.99
N PHE A 940 10.52 -16.58 7.98
CA PHE A 940 11.26 -15.33 8.26
C PHE A 940 12.66 -15.59 8.82
N LYS A 941 12.88 -16.67 9.60
CA LYS A 941 14.22 -17.09 10.02
C LYS A 941 15.09 -17.50 8.83
N ARG A 942 14.49 -18.16 7.82
CA ARG A 942 15.18 -18.54 6.60
C ARG A 942 15.52 -17.34 5.70
N TYR A 943 14.64 -16.33 5.67
CA TYR A 943 14.78 -15.12 4.87
C TYR A 943 14.73 -13.88 5.78
N PRO A 944 15.79 -13.59 6.54
CA PRO A 944 15.77 -12.54 7.57
C PRO A 944 15.64 -11.13 7.00
N GLU A 945 16.17 -10.90 5.81
CA GLU A 945 16.09 -9.60 5.16
C GLU A 945 14.65 -9.30 4.74
N ALA A 946 14.12 -8.16 5.22
CA ALA A 946 12.74 -7.77 5.00
C ALA A 946 12.58 -6.64 3.95
N GLY A 947 13.62 -5.82 3.76
CA GLY A 947 13.55 -4.64 2.91
C GLY A 947 12.43 -3.67 3.35
N ALA A 948 11.61 -3.21 2.40
CA ALA A 948 10.44 -2.38 2.65
C ALA A 948 9.20 -3.18 3.14
N GLY A 949 9.38 -4.39 3.63
CA GLY A 949 8.34 -5.26 4.16
C GLY A 949 8.48 -5.58 5.65
N ALA A 950 9.31 -4.86 6.41
CA ALA A 950 9.59 -5.17 7.80
C ALA A 950 8.33 -5.09 8.67
N THR A 951 7.60 -4.01 8.61
CA THR A 951 6.31 -3.81 9.31
C THR A 951 5.27 -4.84 8.88
N ALA A 952 5.18 -5.16 7.58
CA ALA A 952 4.25 -6.16 7.06
C ALA A 952 4.51 -7.56 7.63
N ARG A 953 5.77 -7.94 7.88
CA ARG A 953 6.11 -9.22 8.55
C ARG A 953 5.62 -9.26 10.00
N VAL A 954 5.81 -8.19 10.75
CA VAL A 954 5.30 -8.07 12.13
C VAL A 954 3.78 -8.18 12.14
N GLN A 955 3.10 -7.45 11.27
CA GLN A 955 1.64 -7.50 11.12
C GLN A 955 1.13 -8.89 10.74
N ALA A 956 1.83 -9.62 9.87
CA ALA A 956 1.44 -10.98 9.50
C ALA A 956 1.47 -11.95 10.70
N LEU A 957 2.52 -11.90 11.51
CA LEU A 957 2.61 -12.73 12.74
C LEU A 957 1.54 -12.34 13.75
N GLU A 958 1.33 -11.05 13.96
CA GLU A 958 0.33 -10.53 14.89
C GLU A 958 -1.09 -10.91 14.46
N ASN A 959 -1.41 -10.82 13.17
CA ASN A 959 -2.72 -11.23 12.62
C ASN A 959 -3.02 -12.70 12.90
N ILE A 960 -2.06 -13.61 12.67
CA ILE A 960 -2.25 -15.03 12.94
C ILE A 960 -2.43 -15.27 14.44
N SER A 961 -1.62 -14.63 15.29
CA SER A 961 -1.74 -14.71 16.75
C SER A 961 -3.13 -14.24 17.22
N ASN A 962 -3.61 -13.11 16.68
CA ASN A 962 -4.92 -12.58 17.00
C ASN A 962 -6.05 -13.52 16.56
N ASN A 963 -5.94 -14.17 15.40
CA ASN A 963 -6.90 -15.17 14.94
C ASN A 963 -6.96 -16.40 15.87
N ILE A 964 -5.82 -16.89 16.33
CA ILE A 964 -5.73 -18.00 17.30
C ILE A 964 -6.45 -17.61 18.61
N LYS A 965 -6.10 -16.46 19.17
CA LYS A 965 -6.70 -15.96 20.42
C LYS A 965 -8.19 -15.66 20.27
N TRP A 966 -8.61 -15.17 19.11
CA TRP A 966 -10.03 -14.96 18.82
C TRP A 966 -10.81 -16.28 18.91
N LEU A 967 -10.30 -17.37 18.32
CA LEU A 967 -10.92 -18.68 18.38
C LEU A 967 -11.00 -19.19 19.82
N GLU A 968 -9.93 -19.07 20.58
CA GLU A 968 -9.89 -19.49 22.00
C GLU A 968 -10.91 -18.76 22.87
N ARG A 969 -11.13 -17.45 22.62
CA ARG A 969 -11.97 -16.59 23.46
C ARG A 969 -13.44 -16.56 23.01
N ASN A 970 -13.70 -16.55 21.72
CA ASN A 970 -15.00 -16.16 21.17
C ASN A 970 -15.76 -17.30 20.47
N GLN A 971 -15.08 -18.36 20.02
CA GLN A 971 -15.67 -19.40 19.18
C GLN A 971 -16.92 -20.02 19.82
N GLN A 972 -16.91 -20.35 21.11
CA GLN A 972 -18.03 -20.98 21.79
C GLN A 972 -19.22 -20.02 21.96
N ASN A 973 -18.97 -18.75 22.32
CA ASN A 973 -20.03 -17.74 22.46
C ASN A 973 -20.75 -17.47 21.13
N VAL A 974 -19.96 -17.40 20.04
CA VAL A 974 -20.49 -17.27 18.68
C VAL A 974 -21.33 -18.49 18.30
N ALA A 975 -20.85 -19.70 18.55
CA ALA A 975 -21.55 -20.95 18.26
C ALA A 975 -22.89 -21.06 19.00
N ASP A 976 -22.88 -20.75 20.29
CA ASP A 976 -24.08 -20.82 21.13
C ASP A 976 -25.14 -19.80 20.67
N TRP A 977 -24.74 -18.58 20.37
CA TRP A 977 -25.65 -17.56 19.86
C TRP A 977 -26.24 -17.95 18.50
N LEU A 978 -25.39 -18.34 17.53
CA LEU A 978 -25.83 -18.75 16.18
C LEU A 978 -26.81 -19.92 16.25
N LYS A 979 -26.52 -20.95 17.06
CA LYS A 979 -27.37 -22.12 17.23
C LYS A 979 -28.76 -21.72 17.75
N ASN A 980 -28.82 -20.85 18.76
CA ASN A 980 -30.07 -20.38 19.35
C ASN A 980 -30.88 -19.53 18.35
N GLU A 981 -30.21 -18.63 17.60
CA GLU A 981 -30.85 -17.77 16.64
C GLU A 981 -31.42 -18.54 15.45
N VAL A 982 -30.64 -19.48 14.88
CA VAL A 982 -31.11 -20.32 13.78
C VAL A 982 -32.25 -21.23 14.19
N ALA A 983 -32.31 -21.71 15.45
CA ALA A 983 -33.38 -22.53 15.96
C ALA A 983 -34.71 -21.77 16.06
N GLN A 984 -34.68 -20.44 16.28
CA GLN A 984 -35.89 -19.60 16.35
C GLN A 984 -36.54 -19.38 14.95
N HIS A 985 -35.76 -19.56 13.89
CA HIS A 985 -36.23 -19.37 12.51
C HIS A 985 -36.47 -20.69 11.75
N ARG A 986 -36.35 -21.85 12.42
CA ARG A 986 -36.77 -23.16 11.95
C ARG A 986 -38.23 -23.43 12.36
#